data_f322f4499390542991b9ab41002c485a
#
_entry.id   f322f4499390542991b9ab41002c485a
#
_cell.length_a   1.000
_cell.length_b   1.000
_cell.length_c   1.000
_cell.angle_alpha   90.00
_cell.angle_beta   90.00
_cell.angle_gamma   90.00
#
_symmetry.space_group_name_H-M   'P 1'
#
loop_
_entity.id
_entity.type
_entity.pdbx_description
1 polymer ?
#
loop_
_entity_poly.entity_id
_entity_poly.type
_entity_poly.pdbx_seq_one_letter_code
_entity_poly.pdbx_strand_id
1 'polypeptide(L)'
;MENTGNKYNDMLIKNFDASYLYWQIKDDALISEYLDAKKQLKETDTPELKQKVESLRNQVWSFKKDITLPKKDTRYLYSGTITDSLMSRHLRELVKDSDEAIRTASGVDYTDVIINVKFKSDVVIKLDEYKQTYNKETGLVEQLDEKKSKQLLTKRDLRKMAYRDGITINGTRYVNFQRTSSKARTGNCLFIDERYFADMEEWQTLGIPFREKFVKDEKIDIVSTRSYESLTSSSIIGILDIDPNSILLIDEVDGTHTMPCNVVTLDAETKRLQVTKQDYEKHIDLWDGQSLADESIFNTGKYTDRDGEEHSYKTKGFLLLRNHFFKSAIFNTKLQEYYHEKFSDVDNPVIYDRFGNAFDPYKVKIVTTKNSVKILKFADVIVEHMVSEDKKDRLRELEADPRLQELKEECTRINNRATAAKRKHTILSNKGASSEEIAEAKLEEQKAISDQENLLPELEKEIKKLEKPIKFEKERLTWDWYREKLISDEQIFGVCKHEKISKFGDRQQLWYQVLDTLNLDEEQLWKIVEPQVHEINLMKKYPAFLKHGLNTKASDTDNIGTRMMKELLHINEDITRTTWYTNYRRTFLNSILDRLYQGKIQLNNSDFCTLIGNPFEMLRASTGEKIETSILSDFQCYCKRYSDGEELYGFRSPHISIGENAILKNTYRPEWKWFNFTDRILVINLFGKGAFLSDIWQGSDQDSDVAYIGNDPIILEATKETVNSGKYLIPINGLSPENDPKN
;
A
#
# COMPACT_ATOMS: atom_id res chain seq x y z
N MET A 1 0.87 6.59 39.60
CA MET A 1 0.92 6.21 38.18
C MET A 1 -0.47 6.42 37.68
N GLU A 2 -0.77 7.59 37.16
CA GLU A 2 -2.04 7.83 36.48
C GLU A 2 -2.10 6.98 35.22
N ASN A 3 -3.22 6.28 35.12
CA ASN A 3 -3.57 5.41 34.02
C ASN A 3 -3.45 6.21 32.72
N THR A 4 -2.40 5.97 31.93
CA THR A 4 -2.36 6.39 30.54
C THR A 4 -3.32 5.46 29.79
N GLY A 5 -4.62 5.71 29.93
CA GLY A 5 -5.66 5.04 29.20
C GLY A 5 -5.37 5.10 27.71
N ASN A 6 -5.91 4.15 26.97
CA ASN A 6 -5.77 4.05 25.52
C ASN A 6 -6.30 5.33 24.86
N LYS A 7 -5.41 6.31 24.67
CA LYS A 7 -5.71 7.64 24.13
C LYS A 7 -6.08 7.61 22.64
N TYR A 8 -5.96 6.43 22.02
CA TYR A 8 -6.15 6.23 20.59
C TYR A 8 -7.16 5.14 20.39
N ASN A 9 -8.29 5.07 20.49
CA ASN A 9 -9.25 4.01 20.11
C ASN A 9 -8.65 2.70 19.52
N ASP A 10 -7.38 2.43 19.84
CA ASP A 10 -6.69 1.20 19.44
C ASP A 10 -7.26 0.02 20.23
N MET A 11 -7.39 -1.14 19.59
CA MET A 11 -7.85 -2.36 20.24
C MET A 11 -6.77 -3.43 20.17
N LEU A 12 -6.56 -4.14 21.27
CA LEU A 12 -5.74 -5.33 21.30
C LEU A 12 -6.54 -6.54 20.80
N ILE A 13 -5.91 -7.33 19.97
CA ILE A 13 -6.45 -8.57 19.41
C ILE A 13 -5.49 -9.73 19.63
N LYS A 14 -6.02 -10.94 19.58
CA LYS A 14 -5.22 -12.15 19.60
C LYS A 14 -4.45 -12.31 18.30
N ASN A 15 -3.22 -12.81 18.41
CA ASN A 15 -2.26 -12.89 17.34
C ASN A 15 -1.54 -14.24 17.38
N PHE A 16 -1.78 -15.12 16.42
CA PHE A 16 -1.17 -16.42 16.40
C PHE A 16 -0.64 -16.88 15.06
N ASP A 17 0.29 -17.81 15.09
CA ASP A 17 0.81 -18.49 13.93
C ASP A 17 -0.13 -19.65 13.54
N ALA A 18 -0.43 -19.76 12.25
CA ALA A 18 -1.32 -20.80 11.72
C ALA A 18 -0.82 -22.23 12.02
N SER A 19 0.46 -22.41 12.22
CA SER A 19 1.03 -23.71 12.61
C SER A 19 0.45 -24.24 13.93
N TYR A 20 0.07 -23.35 14.87
CA TYR A 20 -0.58 -23.77 16.11
C TYR A 20 -2.00 -24.26 15.91
N LEU A 21 -2.73 -23.74 14.94
CA LEU A 21 -4.10 -24.19 14.65
C LEU A 21 -4.12 -25.64 14.21
N TYR A 22 -3.08 -26.04 13.49
CA TYR A 22 -2.96 -27.42 13.04
C TYR A 22 -2.63 -28.39 14.19
N TRP A 23 -1.90 -27.91 15.18
CA TRP A 23 -1.63 -28.66 16.41
C TRP A 23 -2.88 -28.90 17.24
N GLN A 24 -3.78 -27.93 17.34
CA GLN A 24 -5.03 -28.06 18.09
C GLN A 24 -5.96 -29.17 17.55
N ILE A 25 -5.92 -29.39 16.24
CA ILE A 25 -6.85 -30.33 15.61
C ILE A 25 -6.46 -31.81 15.84
N LYS A 26 -5.20 -32.12 16.13
CA LYS A 26 -4.72 -33.50 16.19
C LYS A 26 -4.28 -34.02 17.56
N ASP A 27 -3.79 -33.19 18.49
CA ASP A 27 -3.17 -33.70 19.70
C ASP A 27 -3.26 -32.79 20.94
N ASP A 28 -4.36 -32.06 21.14
CA ASP A 28 -4.60 -31.33 22.37
C ASP A 28 -4.56 -32.25 23.59
N ALA A 29 -5.02 -33.48 23.42
CA ALA A 29 -5.00 -34.50 24.48
C ALA A 29 -3.55 -34.88 24.87
N LEU A 30 -2.68 -35.17 23.92
CA LEU A 30 -1.27 -35.54 24.15
C LEU A 30 -0.45 -34.39 24.75
N ILE A 31 -0.68 -33.17 24.26
CA ILE A 31 0.02 -31.98 24.77
C ILE A 31 -0.50 -31.65 26.17
N SER A 32 -1.80 -31.70 26.40
CA SER A 32 -2.39 -31.51 27.73
C SER A 32 -1.85 -32.55 28.72
N GLU A 33 -1.82 -33.84 28.33
CA GLU A 33 -1.29 -34.90 29.16
C GLU A 33 0.20 -34.71 29.47
N TYR A 34 0.99 -34.23 28.48
CA TYR A 34 2.40 -33.90 28.70
C TYR A 34 2.57 -32.71 29.66
N LEU A 35 1.77 -31.65 29.51
CA LEU A 35 1.84 -30.48 30.39
C LEU A 35 1.40 -30.79 31.80
N ASP A 36 0.35 -31.61 31.95
CA ASP A 36 -0.18 -32.05 33.25
C ASP A 36 0.83 -32.96 33.97
N ALA A 37 1.41 -33.95 33.24
CA ALA A 37 2.46 -34.80 33.79
C ALA A 37 3.70 -33.98 34.20
N LYS A 38 4.06 -32.94 33.43
CA LYS A 38 5.17 -32.02 33.74
C LYS A 38 4.87 -31.14 34.95
N LYS A 39 3.59 -30.76 35.15
CA LYS A 39 3.15 -30.02 36.33
C LYS A 39 3.21 -30.91 37.57
N GLN A 40 2.67 -32.15 37.47
CA GLN A 40 2.74 -33.15 38.54
C GLN A 40 4.16 -33.49 38.94
N LEU A 41 5.09 -33.59 37.96
CA LEU A 41 6.50 -33.83 38.23
C LEU A 41 7.18 -32.69 39.02
N LYS A 42 6.68 -31.47 38.92
CA LYS A 42 7.16 -30.34 39.75
C LYS A 42 6.66 -30.41 41.19
N GLU A 43 5.51 -31.05 41.41
CA GLU A 43 4.86 -31.17 42.71
C GLU A 43 5.33 -32.46 43.44
N THR A 44 5.59 -33.55 42.66
CA THR A 44 5.95 -34.86 43.20
C THR A 44 7.02 -35.50 42.31
N ASP A 45 8.29 -35.45 42.73
CA ASP A 45 9.42 -35.98 41.96
C ASP A 45 9.56 -37.50 42.14
N THR A 46 8.87 -38.32 41.30
CA THR A 46 8.97 -39.77 41.28
C THR A 46 9.59 -40.31 40.00
N PRO A 47 10.27 -41.47 40.07
CA PRO A 47 10.86 -42.08 38.87
C PRO A 47 9.87 -42.41 37.79
N GLU A 48 8.64 -42.84 38.15
CA GLU A 48 7.55 -43.21 37.24
C GLU A 48 7.05 -41.94 36.50
N LEU A 49 6.91 -40.80 37.17
CA LEU A 49 6.50 -39.53 36.59
C LEU A 49 7.60 -38.98 35.65
N LYS A 50 8.88 -39.15 36.02
CA LYS A 50 9.99 -38.81 35.14
C LYS A 50 9.96 -39.61 33.84
N GLN A 51 9.72 -40.92 33.94
CA GLN A 51 9.64 -41.80 32.78
C GLN A 51 8.40 -41.47 31.93
N LYS A 52 7.24 -41.17 32.57
CA LYS A 52 6.03 -40.76 31.86
C LYS A 52 6.26 -39.44 31.13
N VAL A 53 6.84 -38.42 31.77
CA VAL A 53 7.15 -37.12 31.17
C VAL A 53 8.12 -37.27 30.01
N GLU A 54 9.12 -38.16 30.16
CA GLU A 54 10.10 -38.39 29.09
C GLU A 54 9.49 -39.16 27.90
N SER A 55 8.62 -40.12 28.15
CA SER A 55 7.86 -40.82 27.11
C SER A 55 6.93 -39.88 26.36
N LEU A 56 6.12 -39.09 27.06
CA LEU A 56 5.23 -38.09 26.47
C LEU A 56 6.05 -36.99 25.75
N ARG A 57 7.17 -36.57 26.34
CA ARG A 57 8.11 -35.66 25.70
C ARG A 57 8.61 -36.22 24.37
N ASN A 58 9.03 -37.48 24.34
CA ASN A 58 9.54 -38.12 23.12
C ASN A 58 8.44 -38.24 22.07
N GLN A 59 7.19 -38.53 22.47
CA GLN A 59 6.05 -38.54 21.58
C GLN A 59 5.77 -37.13 21.04
N VAL A 60 5.67 -36.12 21.86
CA VAL A 60 5.54 -34.70 21.47
C VAL A 60 6.75 -34.24 20.65
N TRP A 61 8.00 -34.68 20.98
CA TRP A 61 9.24 -34.28 20.29
C TRP A 61 9.55 -35.10 19.03
N SER A 62 8.98 -36.27 18.86
CA SER A 62 9.04 -36.94 17.57
C SER A 62 8.35 -36.14 16.46
N PHE A 63 7.41 -35.30 16.85
CA PHE A 63 6.77 -34.29 15.99
C PHE A 63 7.65 -33.04 15.82
N LYS A 64 8.57 -32.75 16.74
CA LYS A 64 9.31 -31.49 16.81
C LYS A 64 10.60 -31.45 16.00
N LYS A 65 11.20 -32.55 15.61
CA LYS A 65 12.49 -32.53 14.90
C LYS A 65 12.45 -31.75 13.57
N ASP A 66 11.28 -31.56 13.02
CA ASP A 66 11.07 -30.94 11.72
C ASP A 66 10.17 -29.68 11.75
N ILE A 67 9.79 -29.22 12.95
CA ILE A 67 8.89 -28.05 13.12
C ILE A 67 9.58 -27.00 13.98
N THR A 68 9.82 -25.83 13.41
CA THR A 68 10.24 -24.66 14.18
C THR A 68 9.01 -24.03 14.84
N LEU A 69 8.62 -24.55 16.00
CA LEU A 69 7.54 -23.93 16.79
C LEU A 69 8.04 -22.57 17.30
N PRO A 70 7.16 -21.57 17.31
CA PRO A 70 7.45 -20.32 18.00
C PRO A 70 7.83 -20.61 19.46
N LYS A 71 8.87 -19.97 19.96
CA LYS A 71 9.42 -20.19 21.31
C LYS A 71 8.43 -19.93 22.45
N LYS A 72 7.29 -19.28 22.16
CA LYS A 72 6.29 -18.87 23.14
C LYS A 72 4.90 -19.07 22.53
N ASP A 73 4.03 -19.76 23.27
CA ASP A 73 2.63 -19.88 22.91
C ASP A 73 1.95 -18.51 23.09
N THR A 74 1.45 -17.95 22.01
CA THR A 74 0.80 -16.63 21.98
C THR A 74 -0.70 -16.72 21.72
N ARG A 75 -1.30 -17.92 21.66
CA ARG A 75 -2.71 -18.12 21.32
C ARG A 75 -3.68 -17.38 22.24
N TYR A 76 -3.31 -17.25 23.50
CA TYR A 76 -4.13 -16.60 24.52
C TYR A 76 -3.71 -15.17 24.85
N LEU A 77 -2.71 -14.64 24.13
CA LEU A 77 -2.17 -13.31 24.39
C LEU A 77 -2.71 -12.29 23.39
N TYR A 78 -3.21 -11.20 23.90
CA TYR A 78 -3.54 -10.03 23.12
C TYR A 78 -2.24 -9.30 22.74
N SER A 79 -1.59 -9.76 21.67
CA SER A 79 -0.28 -9.27 21.20
C SER A 79 -0.32 -8.62 19.83
N GLY A 80 -1.49 -8.57 19.21
CA GLY A 80 -1.78 -7.80 18.01
C GLY A 80 -2.53 -6.52 18.37
N THR A 81 -2.48 -5.54 17.48
CA THR A 81 -3.20 -4.26 17.63
C THR A 81 -3.94 -3.95 16.34
N ILE A 82 -5.21 -3.61 16.45
CA ILE A 82 -5.97 -2.88 15.44
C ILE A 82 -5.92 -1.42 15.86
N THR A 83 -5.32 -0.57 15.03
CA THR A 83 -5.28 0.87 15.27
C THR A 83 -6.62 1.50 14.98
N ASP A 84 -6.87 2.70 15.53
CA ASP A 84 -8.06 3.48 15.18
C ASP A 84 -8.17 3.62 13.66
N SER A 85 -9.33 3.26 13.11
CA SER A 85 -9.62 3.21 11.68
C SER A 85 -11.13 3.27 11.47
N LEU A 86 -11.58 3.58 10.27
CA LEU A 86 -13.01 3.53 9.95
C LEU A 86 -13.59 2.15 10.26
N MET A 87 -12.87 1.08 9.88
CA MET A 87 -13.24 -0.30 10.18
C MET A 87 -13.37 -0.57 11.68
N SER A 88 -12.40 -0.14 12.49
CA SER A 88 -12.44 -0.38 13.93
C SER A 88 -13.57 0.38 14.63
N ARG A 89 -13.91 1.56 14.13
CA ARG A 89 -15.04 2.36 14.62
C ARG A 89 -16.37 1.71 14.28
N HIS A 90 -16.54 1.24 13.03
CA HIS A 90 -17.74 0.51 12.64
C HIS A 90 -17.88 -0.80 13.44
N LEU A 91 -16.80 -1.54 13.65
CA LEU A 91 -16.84 -2.75 14.49
C LEU A 91 -17.34 -2.45 15.91
N ARG A 92 -16.92 -1.33 16.51
CA ARG A 92 -17.38 -0.92 17.84
C ARG A 92 -18.90 -0.71 17.88
N GLU A 93 -19.44 -0.03 16.86
CA GLU A 93 -20.88 0.17 16.75
C GLU A 93 -21.64 -1.15 16.55
N LEU A 94 -21.11 -2.01 15.68
CA LEU A 94 -21.74 -3.30 15.38
C LEU A 94 -21.87 -4.21 16.60
N VAL A 95 -20.87 -4.23 17.47
CA VAL A 95 -20.83 -5.17 18.61
C VAL A 95 -21.23 -4.53 19.94
N LYS A 96 -21.60 -3.25 20.01
CA LYS A 96 -21.83 -2.50 21.26
C LYS A 96 -22.88 -3.12 22.20
N ASP A 97 -23.92 -3.70 21.62
CA ASP A 97 -25.04 -4.29 22.34
C ASP A 97 -24.98 -5.83 22.37
N SER A 98 -23.86 -6.43 21.97
CA SER A 98 -23.67 -7.88 21.95
C SER A 98 -22.89 -8.39 23.15
N ASP A 99 -22.94 -9.71 23.40
CA ASP A 99 -22.12 -10.39 24.41
C ASP A 99 -20.61 -10.30 24.11
N GLU A 100 -20.26 -9.97 22.86
CA GLU A 100 -18.89 -9.79 22.38
C GLU A 100 -18.44 -8.31 22.34
N ALA A 101 -19.13 -7.45 23.07
CA ALA A 101 -18.79 -6.04 23.17
C ALA A 101 -17.29 -5.83 23.47
N ILE A 102 -16.75 -4.71 22.98
CA ILE A 102 -15.36 -4.36 23.26
C ILE A 102 -15.16 -4.23 24.77
N ARG A 103 -14.21 -5.00 25.31
CA ARG A 103 -13.88 -5.01 26.73
C ARG A 103 -12.74 -4.04 27.00
N THR A 104 -12.87 -3.28 28.09
CA THR A 104 -11.82 -2.35 28.53
C THR A 104 -11.24 -2.81 29.86
N ALA A 105 -9.93 -2.98 29.92
CA ALA A 105 -9.23 -3.27 31.17
C ALA A 105 -7.99 -2.37 31.27
N SER A 106 -7.85 -1.72 32.43
CA SER A 106 -6.74 -0.78 32.68
C SER A 106 -6.60 0.31 31.61
N GLY A 107 -7.73 0.77 31.06
CA GLY A 107 -7.75 1.80 30.00
C GLY A 107 -7.32 1.31 28.62
N VAL A 108 -7.23 0.00 28.41
CA VAL A 108 -6.91 -0.61 27.11
C VAL A 108 -8.10 -1.42 26.64
N ASP A 109 -8.49 -1.18 25.39
CA ASP A 109 -9.58 -1.94 24.75
C ASP A 109 -9.06 -3.21 24.09
N TYR A 110 -9.85 -4.28 24.14
CA TYR A 110 -9.53 -5.53 23.47
C TYR A 110 -10.78 -6.27 23.04
N THR A 111 -10.65 -7.07 21.97
CA THR A 111 -11.74 -7.85 21.41
C THR A 111 -11.27 -9.22 20.95
N ASP A 112 -12.21 -10.17 20.97
CA ASP A 112 -12.06 -11.49 20.39
C ASP A 112 -12.78 -11.62 19.04
N VAL A 113 -13.54 -10.61 18.61
CA VAL A 113 -14.30 -10.64 17.35
C VAL A 113 -13.38 -10.71 16.13
N ILE A 114 -12.24 -10.05 16.19
CA ILE A 114 -11.21 -10.11 15.12
C ILE A 114 -9.91 -10.67 15.69
N ILE A 115 -9.28 -11.54 14.94
CA ILE A 115 -7.99 -12.14 15.25
C ILE A 115 -7.01 -11.94 14.09
N ASN A 116 -5.72 -11.90 14.39
CA ASN A 116 -4.67 -11.84 13.38
C ASN A 116 -3.95 -13.19 13.28
N VAL A 117 -3.98 -13.79 12.09
CA VAL A 117 -3.34 -15.07 11.82
C VAL A 117 -2.08 -14.88 10.97
N LYS A 118 -0.96 -15.44 11.40
CA LYS A 118 0.33 -15.39 10.73
C LYS A 118 0.66 -16.73 10.10
N PHE A 119 1.06 -16.73 8.85
CA PHE A 119 1.51 -17.93 8.12
C PHE A 119 3.03 -17.85 7.93
N LYS A 120 3.78 -18.14 9.01
CA LYS A 120 5.23 -18.00 9.02
C LYS A 120 5.98 -19.31 8.85
N SER A 121 5.41 -20.38 9.36
CA SER A 121 6.06 -21.69 9.46
C SER A 121 5.33 -22.76 8.65
N ASP A 122 6.09 -23.65 8.03
CA ASP A 122 5.56 -24.87 7.45
C ASP A 122 5.32 -25.89 8.56
N VAL A 123 4.38 -26.82 8.37
CA VAL A 123 4.02 -27.86 9.33
C VAL A 123 4.24 -29.23 8.71
N VAL A 124 4.95 -30.08 9.41
CA VAL A 124 5.08 -31.49 9.04
C VAL A 124 4.01 -32.30 9.78
N ILE A 125 3.17 -33.00 9.02
CA ILE A 125 2.15 -33.89 9.56
C ILE A 125 2.66 -35.30 9.46
N LYS A 126 2.66 -36.04 10.59
CA LYS A 126 2.67 -37.51 10.54
C LYS A 126 1.25 -37.94 10.15
N LEU A 127 1.12 -38.59 9.03
CA LEU A 127 -0.12 -39.28 8.69
C LEU A 127 -0.16 -40.56 9.56
N ASP A 128 -1.07 -40.58 10.55
CA ASP A 128 -1.32 -41.80 11.35
C ASP A 128 -2.04 -42.89 10.55
N GLU A 129 -2.51 -42.57 9.35
CA GLU A 129 -2.98 -43.56 8.39
C GLU A 129 -1.80 -44.10 7.62
N TYR A 130 -1.30 -45.23 8.08
CA TYR A 130 -0.47 -46.10 7.24
C TYR A 130 -1.30 -46.43 5.99
N LYS A 131 -1.01 -45.85 4.84
CA LYS A 131 -1.42 -46.43 3.57
C LYS A 131 -0.67 -47.75 3.43
N GLN A 132 -1.30 -48.82 3.88
CA GLN A 132 -0.87 -50.18 3.59
C GLN A 132 -1.00 -50.34 2.08
N THR A 133 0.15 -50.28 1.40
CA THR A 133 0.17 -50.69 -0.01
C THR A 133 0.24 -52.22 -0.03
N TYR A 134 -0.83 -52.79 -0.55
CA TYR A 134 -0.93 -54.22 -0.78
C TYR A 134 -0.13 -54.54 -2.04
N ASN A 135 0.99 -55.31 -1.87
CA ASN A 135 1.73 -55.81 -3.02
C ASN A 135 0.89 -56.89 -3.69
N LYS A 136 0.43 -56.61 -4.90
CA LYS A 136 -0.45 -57.51 -5.67
C LYS A 136 0.26 -58.81 -6.09
N GLU A 137 1.58 -58.85 -6.14
CA GLU A 137 2.37 -60.02 -6.54
C GLU A 137 2.69 -60.97 -5.37
N THR A 138 2.93 -60.38 -4.18
CA THR A 138 3.31 -61.17 -2.99
C THR A 138 2.17 -61.39 -2.02
N GLY A 139 1.06 -60.65 -2.15
CA GLY A 139 -0.09 -60.70 -1.23
C GLY A 139 0.21 -60.15 0.17
N LEU A 140 1.38 -59.52 0.36
CA LEU A 140 1.83 -58.99 1.65
C LEU A 140 1.61 -57.48 1.74
N VAL A 141 1.34 -56.99 2.95
CA VAL A 141 1.25 -55.58 3.26
C VAL A 141 2.67 -55.05 3.46
N GLU A 142 3.13 -54.20 2.57
CA GLU A 142 4.42 -53.54 2.69
C GLU A 142 4.31 -52.37 3.67
N GLN A 143 5.16 -52.33 4.71
CA GLN A 143 5.32 -51.16 5.54
C GLN A 143 6.03 -50.08 4.72
N LEU A 144 5.36 -48.94 4.48
CA LEU A 144 5.95 -47.79 3.85
C LEU A 144 7.11 -47.24 4.71
N ASP A 145 8.23 -46.93 4.05
CA ASP A 145 9.39 -46.23 4.61
C ASP A 145 8.91 -44.97 5.38
N GLU A 146 9.40 -44.76 6.60
CA GLU A 146 9.04 -43.61 7.47
C GLU A 146 9.13 -42.26 6.76
N LYS A 147 9.99 -42.11 5.79
CA LYS A 147 10.10 -40.90 4.96
C LYS A 147 8.92 -40.67 4.04
N LYS A 148 8.15 -41.67 3.67
CA LYS A 148 6.99 -41.56 2.79
C LYS A 148 5.69 -41.31 3.57
N SER A 149 5.71 -41.41 4.87
CA SER A 149 4.54 -41.16 5.75
C SER A 149 4.42 -39.74 6.27
N LYS A 150 5.33 -38.85 5.91
CA LYS A 150 5.30 -37.43 6.31
C LYS A 150 4.75 -36.57 5.18
N GLN A 151 3.69 -35.82 5.44
CA GLN A 151 3.19 -34.78 4.55
C GLN A 151 3.66 -33.42 5.07
N LEU A 152 4.36 -32.67 4.22
CA LEU A 152 4.69 -31.29 4.49
C LEU A 152 3.52 -30.42 4.06
N LEU A 153 2.92 -29.68 5.00
CA LEU A 153 2.04 -28.56 4.71
C LEU A 153 2.86 -27.27 4.74
N THR A 154 2.99 -26.67 3.59
CA THR A 154 3.66 -25.38 3.48
C THR A 154 2.79 -24.29 4.09
N LYS A 155 3.38 -23.17 4.47
CA LYS A 155 2.64 -21.97 4.89
C LYS A 155 1.61 -21.53 3.83
N ARG A 156 1.82 -21.84 2.55
CA ARG A 156 0.85 -21.62 1.47
C ARG A 156 -0.35 -22.55 1.58
N ASP A 157 -0.13 -23.83 1.90
CA ASP A 157 -1.21 -24.80 2.06
C ASP A 157 -2.04 -24.49 3.29
N LEU A 158 -1.40 -24.16 4.41
CA LEU A 158 -2.09 -23.72 5.63
C LEU A 158 -2.97 -22.50 5.38
N ARG A 159 -2.47 -21.53 4.59
CA ARG A 159 -3.25 -20.34 4.23
C ARG A 159 -4.45 -20.70 3.34
N LYS A 160 -4.27 -21.56 2.34
CA LYS A 160 -5.38 -22.03 1.50
C LYS A 160 -6.47 -22.73 2.30
N MET A 161 -6.08 -23.60 3.25
CA MET A 161 -7.02 -24.29 4.13
C MET A 161 -7.77 -23.28 5.01
N ALA A 162 -7.07 -22.38 5.68
CA ALA A 162 -7.67 -21.39 6.55
C ALA A 162 -8.63 -20.45 5.79
N TYR A 163 -8.29 -20.08 4.57
CA TYR A 163 -9.15 -19.21 3.74
C TYR A 163 -10.41 -19.92 3.26
N ARG A 164 -10.32 -21.22 2.94
CA ARG A 164 -11.45 -22.02 2.49
C ARG A 164 -12.36 -22.46 3.64
N ASP A 165 -11.76 -23.00 4.71
CA ASP A 165 -12.47 -23.73 5.75
C ASP A 165 -12.71 -22.89 7.03
N GLY A 166 -12.09 -21.69 7.11
CA GLY A 166 -12.05 -20.92 8.34
C GLY A 166 -11.17 -21.56 9.40
N ILE A 167 -11.27 -21.05 10.62
CA ILE A 167 -10.48 -21.46 11.78
C ILE A 167 -11.39 -21.51 13.01
N THR A 168 -11.38 -22.59 13.76
CA THR A 168 -12.15 -22.68 15.01
C THR A 168 -11.22 -22.58 16.22
N ILE A 169 -11.53 -21.67 17.14
CA ILE A 169 -10.77 -21.43 18.36
C ILE A 169 -11.75 -21.33 19.53
N ASN A 170 -11.58 -22.19 20.54
CA ASN A 170 -12.44 -22.21 21.72
C ASN A 170 -13.96 -22.25 21.41
N GLY A 171 -14.34 -22.95 20.34
CA GLY A 171 -15.73 -23.06 19.90
C GLY A 171 -16.20 -21.95 18.95
N THR A 172 -15.48 -20.85 18.82
CA THR A 172 -15.81 -19.77 17.89
C THR A 172 -15.15 -20.02 16.53
N ARG A 173 -15.96 -20.00 15.47
CA ARG A 173 -15.46 -20.09 14.09
C ARG A 173 -15.12 -18.71 13.55
N TYR A 174 -13.90 -18.58 13.00
CA TYR A 174 -13.39 -17.38 12.36
C TYR A 174 -13.22 -17.63 10.88
N VAL A 175 -13.67 -16.69 10.07
CA VAL A 175 -13.54 -16.73 8.61
C VAL A 175 -12.57 -15.64 8.12
N ASN A 176 -11.94 -15.87 6.98
CA ASN A 176 -11.04 -14.89 6.40
C ASN A 176 -11.79 -13.60 6.07
N PHE A 177 -11.34 -12.50 6.63
CA PHE A 177 -11.94 -11.19 6.45
C PHE A 177 -11.12 -10.34 5.48
N GLN A 178 -9.93 -9.86 5.89
CA GLN A 178 -9.09 -9.03 5.03
C GLN A 178 -7.61 -9.13 5.39
N ARG A 179 -6.76 -8.60 4.52
CA ARG A 179 -5.36 -8.29 4.82
C ARG A 179 -5.23 -6.82 5.18
N THR A 180 -4.42 -6.49 6.19
CA THR A 180 -4.08 -5.10 6.45
C THR A 180 -3.20 -4.56 5.32
N SER A 181 -3.50 -3.37 4.81
CA SER A 181 -2.84 -2.74 3.66
C SER A 181 -1.30 -2.68 3.78
N SER A 182 -0.78 -2.37 4.98
CA SER A 182 0.66 -2.26 5.24
C SER A 182 1.36 -3.60 5.51
N LYS A 183 0.63 -4.69 5.75
CA LYS A 183 1.17 -5.98 6.19
C LYS A 183 0.90 -7.15 5.24
N ALA A 184 0.38 -6.88 4.05
CA ALA A 184 0.08 -7.91 3.07
C ALA A 184 1.29 -8.80 2.74
N ARG A 185 2.49 -8.23 2.72
CA ARG A 185 3.75 -8.94 2.43
C ARG A 185 4.26 -9.77 3.62
N THR A 186 3.80 -9.56 4.84
CA THR A 186 4.29 -10.25 6.04
C THR A 186 3.54 -11.54 6.37
N GLY A 187 2.58 -11.93 5.56
CA GLY A 187 1.73 -13.10 5.78
C GLY A 187 0.70 -12.95 6.92
N ASN A 188 0.53 -11.73 7.45
CA ASN A 188 -0.52 -11.45 8.42
C ASN A 188 -1.85 -11.24 7.71
N CYS A 189 -2.93 -11.79 8.28
CA CYS A 189 -4.27 -11.55 7.80
C CYS A 189 -5.27 -11.56 8.96
N LEU A 190 -6.34 -10.79 8.80
CA LEU A 190 -7.41 -10.70 9.76
C LEU A 190 -8.48 -11.75 9.45
N PHE A 191 -8.89 -12.44 10.49
CA PHE A 191 -10.05 -13.32 10.50
C PHE A 191 -11.07 -12.75 11.47
N ILE A 192 -12.35 -12.85 11.13
CA ILE A 192 -13.45 -12.35 11.94
C ILE A 192 -14.34 -13.50 12.39
N ASP A 193 -14.93 -13.37 13.55
CA ASP A 193 -15.99 -14.25 14.00
C ASP A 193 -17.10 -14.29 12.93
N GLU A 194 -17.45 -15.50 12.49
CA GLU A 194 -18.39 -15.73 11.40
C GLU A 194 -19.75 -15.05 11.60
N ARG A 195 -20.17 -14.86 12.85
CA ARG A 195 -21.44 -14.21 13.20
C ARG A 195 -21.50 -12.75 12.72
N TYR A 196 -20.39 -12.06 12.69
CA TYR A 196 -20.28 -10.64 12.30
C TYR A 196 -19.72 -10.44 10.88
N PHE A 197 -19.45 -11.55 10.19
CA PHE A 197 -18.78 -11.48 8.89
C PHE A 197 -19.64 -10.77 7.84
N ALA A 198 -20.92 -11.14 7.73
CA ALA A 198 -21.81 -10.61 6.69
C ALA A 198 -21.99 -9.09 6.81
N ASP A 199 -22.27 -8.61 8.04
CA ASP A 199 -22.48 -7.18 8.29
C ASP A 199 -21.22 -6.37 8.04
N MET A 200 -20.06 -6.88 8.48
CA MET A 200 -18.77 -6.21 8.24
C MET A 200 -18.36 -6.22 6.77
N GLU A 201 -18.67 -7.28 6.04
CA GLU A 201 -18.39 -7.35 4.59
C GLU A 201 -19.30 -6.41 3.82
N GLU A 202 -20.60 -6.40 4.10
CA GLU A 202 -21.56 -5.49 3.48
C GLU A 202 -21.14 -4.02 3.67
N TRP A 203 -20.83 -3.66 4.91
CA TRP A 203 -20.33 -2.31 5.19
C TRP A 203 -19.03 -2.01 4.43
N GLN A 204 -18.05 -2.92 4.48
CA GLN A 204 -16.73 -2.69 3.88
C GLN A 204 -16.77 -2.57 2.36
N THR A 205 -17.66 -3.32 1.71
CA THR A 205 -17.80 -3.35 0.26
C THR A 205 -18.90 -2.41 -0.25
N LEU A 206 -19.60 -1.68 0.63
CA LEU A 206 -20.82 -0.91 0.31
C LEU A 206 -21.92 -1.79 -0.30
N GLY A 207 -21.96 -3.07 0.07
CA GLY A 207 -22.90 -4.06 -0.45
C GLY A 207 -22.53 -4.64 -1.83
N ILE A 208 -21.39 -4.28 -2.42
CA ILE A 208 -20.98 -4.81 -3.74
C ILE A 208 -20.59 -6.29 -3.60
N PRO A 209 -21.17 -7.22 -4.40
CA PRO A 209 -20.99 -8.66 -4.23
C PRO A 209 -19.68 -9.20 -4.82
N PHE A 210 -18.54 -8.65 -4.42
CA PHE A 210 -17.23 -9.06 -4.96
C PHE A 210 -16.92 -10.54 -4.77
N ARG A 211 -17.27 -11.14 -3.62
CA ARG A 211 -16.95 -12.55 -3.34
C ARG A 211 -17.67 -13.52 -4.24
N GLU A 212 -18.90 -13.22 -4.61
CA GLU A 212 -19.67 -14.06 -5.53
C GLU A 212 -18.99 -14.12 -6.90
N LYS A 213 -18.43 -12.97 -7.33
CA LYS A 213 -17.71 -12.85 -8.59
C LYS A 213 -16.38 -13.60 -8.59
N PHE A 214 -15.68 -13.64 -7.46
CA PHE A 214 -14.44 -14.42 -7.33
C PHE A 214 -14.69 -15.93 -7.51
N VAL A 215 -15.83 -16.42 -7.03
CA VAL A 215 -16.20 -17.84 -7.13
C VAL A 215 -16.61 -18.22 -8.56
N LYS A 216 -17.22 -17.32 -9.31
CA LYS A 216 -17.73 -17.56 -10.67
C LYS A 216 -16.66 -17.44 -11.77
N ASP A 217 -15.39 -17.33 -11.40
CA ASP A 217 -14.24 -17.18 -12.34
C ASP A 217 -14.34 -15.96 -13.26
N GLU A 218 -15.04 -14.92 -12.81
CA GLU A 218 -15.13 -13.67 -13.53
C GLU A 218 -13.81 -12.91 -13.41
N LYS A 219 -13.45 -12.14 -14.45
CA LYS A 219 -12.16 -11.40 -14.55
C LYS A 219 -12.11 -10.18 -13.61
N ILE A 220 -12.25 -10.41 -12.31
CA ILE A 220 -12.03 -9.37 -11.31
C ILE A 220 -10.60 -9.51 -10.78
N ASP A 221 -9.86 -8.39 -10.76
CA ASP A 221 -8.56 -8.32 -10.12
C ASP A 221 -8.73 -8.41 -8.58
N ILE A 222 -8.61 -9.63 -8.07
CA ILE A 222 -8.72 -9.92 -6.62
C ILE A 222 -7.71 -9.12 -5.80
N VAL A 223 -6.50 -8.91 -6.34
CA VAL A 223 -5.44 -8.20 -5.61
C VAL A 223 -5.81 -6.74 -5.42
N SER A 224 -6.23 -6.08 -6.50
CA SER A 224 -6.71 -4.68 -6.44
C SER A 224 -7.95 -4.55 -5.56
N THR A 225 -8.93 -5.44 -5.69
CA THR A 225 -10.16 -5.41 -4.88
C THR A 225 -9.82 -5.49 -3.39
N ARG A 226 -9.03 -6.49 -2.99
CA ARG A 226 -8.61 -6.65 -1.58
C ARG A 226 -7.77 -5.47 -1.07
N SER A 227 -6.96 -4.86 -1.94
CA SER A 227 -6.20 -3.66 -1.59
C SER A 227 -7.11 -2.47 -1.31
N TYR A 228 -8.15 -2.28 -2.11
CA TYR A 228 -9.06 -1.15 -1.93
C TYR A 228 -10.07 -1.36 -0.80
N GLU A 229 -10.57 -2.57 -0.57
CA GLU A 229 -11.34 -2.92 0.63
C GLU A 229 -10.56 -2.55 1.91
N SER A 230 -9.24 -2.77 1.92
CA SER A 230 -8.40 -2.50 3.08
C SER A 230 -8.16 -1.00 3.37
N LEU A 231 -8.64 -0.08 2.54
CA LEU A 231 -8.51 1.36 2.79
C LEU A 231 -9.22 1.78 4.08
N THR A 232 -10.35 1.15 4.40
CA THR A 232 -11.12 1.40 5.63
C THR A 232 -10.39 0.96 6.91
N SER A 233 -9.41 0.05 6.80
CA SER A 233 -8.57 -0.41 7.91
C SER A 233 -7.26 0.38 8.07
N SER A 234 -7.05 1.41 7.28
CA SER A 234 -5.91 2.31 7.43
C SER A 234 -5.99 3.05 8.76
N SER A 235 -4.85 3.13 9.47
CA SER A 235 -4.79 3.92 10.72
C SER A 235 -5.13 5.37 10.46
N ILE A 236 -6.01 5.93 11.27
CA ILE A 236 -6.41 7.33 11.21
C ILE A 236 -5.95 8.09 12.45
N ILE A 237 -5.75 9.38 12.29
CA ILE A 237 -5.43 10.33 13.37
C ILE A 237 -6.60 11.28 13.65
N GLY A 238 -7.58 11.34 12.76
CA GLY A 238 -8.78 12.14 12.87
C GLY A 238 -9.78 11.77 11.78
N ILE A 239 -10.91 12.43 11.82
CA ILE A 239 -11.99 12.28 10.85
C ILE A 239 -12.41 13.63 10.30
N LEU A 240 -12.94 13.66 9.09
CA LEU A 240 -13.54 14.82 8.45
C LEU A 240 -14.91 14.42 7.92
N ASP A 241 -15.87 15.30 8.19
CA ASP A 241 -17.19 15.24 7.56
C ASP A 241 -17.12 16.10 6.29
N ILE A 242 -17.18 15.45 5.14
CA ILE A 242 -17.08 16.10 3.82
C ILE A 242 -18.31 15.69 3.02
N ASP A 243 -19.11 16.65 2.63
CA ASP A 243 -20.25 16.41 1.73
C ASP A 243 -19.76 15.88 0.37
N PRO A 244 -20.10 14.64 -0.01
CA PRO A 244 -19.74 14.09 -1.32
C PRO A 244 -20.19 14.92 -2.52
N ASN A 245 -21.26 15.74 -2.37
CA ASN A 245 -21.72 16.67 -3.41
C ASN A 245 -20.81 17.89 -3.58
N SER A 246 -19.90 18.15 -2.65
CA SER A 246 -18.91 19.22 -2.76
C SER A 246 -17.61 18.77 -3.46
N ILE A 247 -17.55 17.51 -3.94
CA ILE A 247 -16.38 16.92 -4.61
C ILE A 247 -16.56 17.06 -6.12
N LEU A 248 -15.74 17.89 -6.75
CA LEU A 248 -15.66 18.06 -8.19
C LEU A 248 -14.67 17.05 -8.78
N LEU A 249 -15.15 16.16 -9.64
CA LEU A 249 -14.34 15.17 -10.34
C LEU A 249 -13.98 15.71 -11.72
N ILE A 250 -12.69 15.99 -11.98
CA ILE A 250 -12.18 16.48 -13.26
C ILE A 250 -11.45 15.39 -14.04
N ASP A 251 -11.25 15.62 -15.35
CA ASP A 251 -10.42 14.74 -16.18
C ASP A 251 -8.95 14.86 -15.80
N GLU A 252 -8.23 13.75 -15.98
CA GLU A 252 -6.79 13.69 -15.88
C GLU A 252 -6.13 14.30 -17.13
N VAL A 253 -4.91 14.81 -16.97
CA VAL A 253 -4.09 15.32 -18.08
C VAL A 253 -2.83 14.48 -18.18
N ASP A 254 -2.49 14.08 -19.40
CA ASP A 254 -1.31 13.27 -19.69
C ASP A 254 -0.08 14.15 -19.93
N GLY A 255 0.98 13.91 -19.17
CA GLY A 255 2.29 14.54 -19.31
C GLY A 255 3.23 13.79 -20.25
N THR A 256 2.76 13.33 -21.41
CA THR A 256 3.54 12.51 -22.36
C THR A 256 4.83 13.20 -22.81
N HIS A 257 5.94 12.46 -22.76
CA HIS A 257 7.24 12.88 -23.29
C HIS A 257 8.10 11.69 -23.68
N THR A 258 9.03 11.89 -24.63
CA THR A 258 9.96 10.86 -25.11
C THR A 258 11.40 11.28 -24.85
N MET A 259 12.21 10.39 -24.25
CA MET A 259 13.65 10.60 -24.09
C MET A 259 14.42 9.27 -24.05
N PRO A 260 15.74 9.30 -24.30
CA PRO A 260 16.58 8.10 -24.21
C PRO A 260 16.64 7.55 -22.78
N CYS A 261 16.35 6.24 -22.64
CA CYS A 261 16.35 5.53 -21.36
C CYS A 261 17.07 4.18 -21.49
N ASN A 262 17.46 3.60 -20.35
CA ASN A 262 17.92 2.23 -20.25
C ASN A 262 16.72 1.32 -19.92
N VAL A 263 16.19 0.63 -20.94
CA VAL A 263 15.04 -0.24 -20.75
C VAL A 263 15.51 -1.66 -20.44
N VAL A 264 15.05 -2.19 -19.31
CA VAL A 264 15.35 -3.56 -18.83
C VAL A 264 14.26 -4.49 -19.30
N THR A 265 14.62 -5.47 -20.12
CA THR A 265 13.69 -6.48 -20.65
C THR A 265 14.20 -7.90 -20.39
N LEU A 266 13.35 -8.90 -20.61
CA LEU A 266 13.72 -10.30 -20.58
C LEU A 266 13.94 -10.78 -22.02
N ASP A 267 15.13 -11.26 -22.31
CA ASP A 267 15.40 -11.89 -23.60
C ASP A 267 14.55 -13.15 -23.79
N ALA A 268 13.85 -13.23 -24.92
CA ALA A 268 12.87 -14.29 -25.15
C ALA A 268 13.48 -15.69 -25.26
N GLU A 269 14.71 -15.78 -25.78
CA GLU A 269 15.40 -17.06 -26.03
C GLU A 269 16.21 -17.50 -24.81
N THR A 270 17.05 -16.61 -24.30
CA THR A 270 18.00 -16.94 -23.20
C THR A 270 17.36 -16.82 -21.81
N LYS A 271 16.20 -16.20 -21.69
CA LYS A 271 15.54 -15.86 -20.40
C LYS A 271 16.44 -15.07 -19.45
N ARG A 272 17.37 -14.30 -19.99
CA ARG A 272 18.25 -13.40 -19.22
C ARG A 272 17.77 -11.96 -19.32
N LEU A 273 18.02 -11.21 -18.26
CA LEU A 273 17.80 -9.78 -18.28
C LEU A 273 18.78 -9.12 -19.25
N GLN A 274 18.26 -8.25 -20.08
CA GLN A 274 19.07 -7.39 -20.97
C GLN A 274 18.67 -5.94 -20.76
N VAL A 275 19.64 -5.04 -20.96
CA VAL A 275 19.44 -3.59 -20.87
C VAL A 275 19.74 -3.00 -22.24
N THR A 276 18.75 -2.34 -22.81
CA THR A 276 18.88 -1.67 -24.13
C THR A 276 18.68 -0.18 -23.97
N LYS A 277 19.58 0.60 -24.58
CA LYS A 277 19.40 2.06 -24.71
C LYS A 277 18.45 2.32 -25.88
N GLN A 278 17.31 2.92 -25.57
CA GLN A 278 16.30 3.26 -26.59
C GLN A 278 15.48 4.47 -26.17
N ASP A 279 14.85 5.13 -27.14
CA ASP A 279 13.86 6.16 -26.86
C ASP A 279 12.64 5.49 -26.23
N TYR A 280 12.22 6.03 -25.09
CA TYR A 280 11.08 5.56 -24.34
C TYR A 280 10.06 6.69 -24.22
N GLU A 281 8.82 6.40 -24.66
CA GLU A 281 7.70 7.33 -24.53
C GLU A 281 7.02 7.10 -23.19
N LYS A 282 7.07 8.11 -22.33
CA LYS A 282 6.44 8.09 -21.01
C LYS A 282 5.08 8.75 -21.08
N HIS A 283 4.07 8.04 -20.57
CA HIS A 283 2.76 8.57 -20.27
C HIS A 283 2.59 8.64 -18.75
N ILE A 284 2.18 9.78 -18.24
CA ILE A 284 1.93 9.97 -16.81
C ILE A 284 0.71 10.85 -16.60
N ASP A 285 -0.19 10.40 -15.75
CA ASP A 285 -1.26 11.24 -15.23
C ASP A 285 -0.66 12.30 -14.28
N LEU A 286 -0.94 13.59 -14.51
CA LEU A 286 -0.31 14.68 -13.76
C LEU A 286 -0.70 14.70 -12.28
N TRP A 287 -1.86 14.14 -11.95
CA TRP A 287 -2.50 14.28 -10.63
C TRP A 287 -2.85 12.93 -10.00
N ASP A 288 -2.05 11.90 -10.24
CA ASP A 288 -2.35 10.54 -9.78
C ASP A 288 -2.43 10.47 -8.25
N GLY A 289 -3.65 10.42 -7.74
CA GLY A 289 -3.94 10.28 -6.33
C GLY A 289 -3.86 11.57 -5.51
N GLN A 290 -3.66 12.74 -6.13
CA GLN A 290 -3.77 14.04 -5.46
C GLN A 290 -5.15 14.67 -5.64
N SER A 291 -5.47 15.62 -4.75
CA SER A 291 -6.63 16.51 -4.85
C SER A 291 -6.29 17.88 -4.29
N LEU A 292 -6.99 18.91 -4.73
CA LEU A 292 -6.97 20.23 -4.12
C LEU A 292 -8.17 20.33 -3.18
N ALA A 293 -7.95 20.81 -1.97
CA ALA A 293 -9.01 20.97 -0.99
C ALA A 293 -9.04 22.38 -0.43
N ASP A 294 -10.24 22.92 -0.33
CA ASP A 294 -10.47 24.25 0.22
C ASP A 294 -9.93 24.36 1.65
N GLU A 295 -9.29 25.49 1.97
CA GLU A 295 -8.69 25.72 3.28
C GLU A 295 -9.69 25.62 4.44
N SER A 296 -11.00 25.78 4.19
CA SER A 296 -12.02 25.60 5.22
C SER A 296 -12.02 24.20 5.82
N ILE A 297 -11.68 23.16 5.05
CA ILE A 297 -11.52 21.77 5.55
C ILE A 297 -10.39 21.70 6.57
N PHE A 298 -9.28 22.38 6.31
CA PHE A 298 -8.13 22.41 7.21
C PHE A 298 -8.39 23.29 8.44
N ASN A 299 -9.14 24.38 8.28
CA ASN A 299 -9.47 25.30 9.35
C ASN A 299 -10.43 24.71 10.39
N THR A 300 -11.37 23.87 9.97
CA THR A 300 -12.37 23.24 10.83
C THR A 300 -11.94 21.87 11.36
N GLY A 301 -11.10 21.15 10.61
CA GLY A 301 -10.66 19.82 10.96
C GLY A 301 -9.67 19.79 12.14
N LYS A 302 -9.80 18.76 12.97
CA LYS A 302 -8.99 18.56 14.18
C LYS A 302 -8.50 17.12 14.29
N TYR A 303 -7.42 16.94 15.03
CA TYR A 303 -6.88 15.63 15.39
C TYR A 303 -6.35 15.64 16.82
N THR A 304 -6.28 14.46 17.41
CA THR A 304 -5.70 14.28 18.74
C THR A 304 -4.33 13.63 18.62
N ASP A 305 -3.32 14.22 19.20
CA ASP A 305 -1.98 13.65 19.18
C ASP A 305 -1.81 12.51 20.21
N ARG A 306 -0.60 11.92 20.28
CA ARG A 306 -0.29 10.82 21.20
C ARG A 306 -0.34 11.21 22.68
N ASP A 307 -0.22 12.46 23.00
CA ASP A 307 -0.31 12.95 24.37
C ASP A 307 -1.75 13.30 24.77
N GLY A 308 -2.72 13.17 23.81
CA GLY A 308 -4.14 13.43 23.97
C GLY A 308 -4.48 14.91 23.82
N GLU A 309 -3.58 15.69 23.27
CA GLU A 309 -3.79 17.10 22.98
C GLU A 309 -4.54 17.26 21.63
N GLU A 310 -5.55 18.11 21.62
CA GLU A 310 -6.30 18.42 20.39
C GLU A 310 -5.57 19.49 19.58
N HIS A 311 -5.36 19.23 18.31
CA HIS A 311 -4.69 20.12 17.36
C HIS A 311 -5.58 20.37 16.14
N SER A 312 -5.42 21.55 15.52
CA SER A 312 -6.07 21.89 14.25
C SER A 312 -5.18 21.53 13.07
N TYR A 313 -5.82 21.19 11.93
CA TYR A 313 -5.09 21.04 10.66
C TYR A 313 -4.77 22.36 9.98
N LYS A 314 -5.18 23.52 10.53
CA LYS A 314 -5.02 24.85 9.92
C LYS A 314 -3.60 25.15 9.41
N THR A 315 -2.58 24.67 10.10
CA THR A 315 -1.17 24.89 9.73
C THR A 315 -0.59 23.81 8.82
N LYS A 316 -1.42 22.88 8.36
CA LYS A 316 -0.99 21.76 7.51
C LYS A 316 -1.22 22.10 6.04
N GLY A 317 -0.24 21.74 5.20
CA GLY A 317 -0.34 21.87 3.76
C GLY A 317 -0.94 20.65 3.06
N PHE A 318 -1.00 19.52 3.78
CA PHE A 318 -1.36 18.22 3.23
C PHE A 318 -2.05 17.33 4.25
N LEU A 319 -3.10 16.60 3.82
CA LEU A 319 -3.73 15.49 4.55
C LEU A 319 -3.91 14.31 3.63
N LEU A 320 -3.73 13.10 4.16
CA LEU A 320 -4.02 11.87 3.44
C LEU A 320 -5.38 11.33 3.86
N LEU A 321 -6.34 11.35 2.94
CA LEU A 321 -7.70 10.87 3.16
C LEU A 321 -7.87 9.40 2.75
N ARG A 322 -8.71 8.70 3.49
CA ARG A 322 -9.23 7.37 3.19
C ARG A 322 -10.72 7.30 3.48
N ASN A 323 -11.41 6.60 2.60
CA ASN A 323 -12.78 6.14 2.82
C ASN A 323 -12.97 4.84 2.02
N HIS A 324 -14.17 4.30 1.94
CA HIS A 324 -14.49 3.17 1.07
C HIS A 324 -14.11 3.48 -0.38
N PHE A 325 -13.15 2.72 -0.93
CA PHE A 325 -12.65 2.89 -2.30
C PHE A 325 -12.18 4.31 -2.67
N PHE A 326 -11.92 5.17 -1.68
CA PHE A 326 -11.37 6.50 -1.87
C PHE A 326 -10.00 6.63 -1.23
N LYS A 327 -9.03 7.10 -2.00
CA LYS A 327 -7.65 7.31 -1.57
C LYS A 327 -7.11 8.57 -2.21
N SER A 328 -6.89 9.62 -1.43
CA SER A 328 -6.35 10.87 -1.95
C SER A 328 -5.46 11.61 -0.97
N ALA A 329 -4.41 12.22 -1.51
CA ALA A 329 -3.64 13.26 -0.85
C ALA A 329 -4.31 14.61 -1.16
N ILE A 330 -4.94 15.24 -0.17
CA ILE A 330 -5.55 16.56 -0.34
C ILE A 330 -4.57 17.65 0.09
N PHE A 331 -4.45 18.70 -0.74
CA PHE A 331 -3.54 19.82 -0.51
C PHE A 331 -4.31 21.09 -0.22
N ASN A 332 -3.84 21.81 0.81
CA ASN A 332 -4.49 23.02 1.32
C ASN A 332 -4.44 24.15 0.29
N THR A 333 -5.59 24.48 -0.26
CA THR A 333 -5.76 25.40 -1.38
C THR A 333 -6.80 26.44 -1.03
N LYS A 334 -6.57 27.69 -1.39
CA LYS A 334 -7.54 28.79 -1.30
C LYS A 334 -8.53 28.72 -2.46
N LEU A 335 -9.25 27.59 -2.53
CA LEU A 335 -10.08 27.22 -3.66
C LEU A 335 -11.22 28.23 -3.88
N GLN A 336 -11.88 28.63 -2.80
CA GLN A 336 -12.97 29.60 -2.87
C GLN A 336 -12.48 31.01 -3.23
N GLU A 337 -11.33 31.46 -2.69
CA GLU A 337 -10.73 32.74 -3.09
C GLU A 337 -10.41 32.76 -4.59
N TYR A 338 -9.85 31.66 -5.11
CA TYR A 338 -9.55 31.53 -6.54
C TYR A 338 -10.82 31.62 -7.39
N TYR A 339 -11.89 30.92 -7.05
CA TYR A 339 -13.13 30.97 -7.80
C TYR A 339 -13.79 32.35 -7.74
N HIS A 340 -13.76 33.04 -6.61
CA HIS A 340 -14.24 34.38 -6.50
C HIS A 340 -13.44 35.38 -7.38
N GLU A 341 -12.10 35.23 -7.43
CA GLU A 341 -11.26 36.05 -8.32
C GLU A 341 -11.53 35.72 -9.80
N LYS A 342 -11.62 34.43 -10.13
CA LYS A 342 -11.78 33.93 -11.50
C LYS A 342 -13.15 34.32 -12.11
N PHE A 343 -14.20 34.34 -11.31
CA PHE A 343 -15.55 34.56 -11.74
C PHE A 343 -16.12 35.92 -11.25
N SER A 344 -15.25 36.86 -10.91
CA SER A 344 -15.66 38.18 -10.38
C SER A 344 -16.66 38.94 -11.25
N ASP A 345 -16.61 38.77 -12.56
CA ASP A 345 -17.43 39.44 -13.56
C ASP A 345 -18.53 38.53 -14.14
N VAL A 346 -18.82 37.39 -13.52
CA VAL A 346 -19.78 36.38 -14.00
C VAL A 346 -20.92 36.23 -12.98
N ASP A 347 -22.14 36.54 -13.39
CA ASP A 347 -23.32 36.27 -12.59
C ASP A 347 -23.66 34.76 -12.61
N ASN A 348 -23.81 34.16 -11.41
CA ASN A 348 -24.15 32.76 -11.25
C ASN A 348 -23.19 31.80 -12.05
N PRO A 349 -21.90 31.81 -11.79
CA PRO A 349 -20.95 30.97 -12.53
C PRO A 349 -21.27 29.50 -12.34
N VAL A 350 -21.06 28.73 -13.41
CA VAL A 350 -21.24 27.26 -13.42
C VAL A 350 -19.96 26.64 -13.94
N ILE A 351 -19.49 25.62 -13.24
CA ILE A 351 -18.42 24.73 -13.70
C ILE A 351 -18.96 23.31 -13.86
N TYR A 352 -18.25 22.47 -14.58
CA TYR A 352 -18.72 21.14 -14.89
C TYR A 352 -17.72 20.09 -14.44
N ASP A 353 -18.23 19.00 -13.89
CA ASP A 353 -17.40 17.82 -13.66
C ASP A 353 -17.09 17.10 -15.00
N ARG A 354 -16.25 16.06 -14.95
CA ARG A 354 -15.89 15.29 -16.14
C ARG A 354 -17.08 14.61 -16.84
N PHE A 355 -18.21 14.47 -16.17
CA PHE A 355 -19.43 13.85 -16.72
C PHE A 355 -20.43 14.87 -17.26
N GLY A 356 -20.10 16.17 -17.15
CA GLY A 356 -20.96 17.26 -17.60
C GLY A 356 -22.01 17.68 -16.57
N ASN A 357 -21.92 17.22 -15.32
CA ASN A 357 -22.79 17.69 -14.25
C ASN A 357 -22.39 19.10 -13.84
N ALA A 358 -23.39 19.97 -13.68
CA ALA A 358 -23.20 21.37 -13.30
C ALA A 358 -22.94 21.52 -11.79
N PHE A 359 -21.96 22.31 -11.45
CA PHE A 359 -21.61 22.68 -10.07
C PHE A 359 -21.60 24.19 -9.89
N ASP A 360 -22.06 24.63 -8.75
CA ASP A 360 -21.80 25.97 -8.24
C ASP A 360 -20.33 25.98 -7.71
N PRO A 361 -19.41 26.75 -8.32
CA PRO A 361 -18.00 26.76 -7.91
C PRO A 361 -17.82 27.13 -6.44
N TYR A 362 -18.73 27.93 -5.89
CA TYR A 362 -18.66 28.39 -4.50
C TYR A 362 -19.07 27.33 -3.48
N LYS A 363 -19.57 26.18 -3.93
CA LYS A 363 -19.87 25.00 -3.08
C LYS A 363 -18.84 23.89 -3.18
N VAL A 364 -17.92 23.97 -4.15
CA VAL A 364 -16.88 22.96 -4.31
C VAL A 364 -15.87 23.07 -3.17
N LYS A 365 -15.63 21.97 -2.49
CA LYS A 365 -14.66 21.88 -1.39
C LYS A 365 -13.44 21.01 -1.75
N ILE A 366 -13.59 20.07 -2.67
CA ILE A 366 -12.49 19.21 -3.16
C ILE A 366 -12.57 19.13 -4.68
N VAL A 367 -11.41 19.33 -5.33
CA VAL A 367 -11.20 19.01 -6.74
C VAL A 367 -10.33 17.76 -6.80
N THR A 368 -10.78 16.73 -7.51
CA THR A 368 -10.10 15.44 -7.59
C THR A 368 -10.16 14.83 -8.99
N THR A 369 -9.43 13.73 -9.22
CA THR A 369 -9.47 12.95 -10.46
C THR A 369 -9.91 11.51 -10.21
N LYS A 370 -10.20 10.77 -11.29
CA LYS A 370 -10.59 9.35 -11.22
C LYS A 370 -9.57 8.48 -10.47
N ASN A 371 -8.30 8.89 -10.45
CA ASN A 371 -7.24 8.14 -9.80
C ASN A 371 -7.35 8.13 -8.27
N SER A 372 -8.02 9.10 -7.67
CA SER A 372 -8.38 9.10 -6.24
C SER A 372 -9.62 8.25 -5.94
N VAL A 373 -10.53 8.09 -6.92
CA VAL A 373 -11.82 7.42 -6.79
C VAL A 373 -11.71 5.98 -7.28
N LYS A 374 -11.17 5.09 -6.43
CA LYS A 374 -10.84 3.70 -6.81
C LYS A 374 -12.05 2.85 -7.17
N ILE A 375 -13.25 3.25 -6.74
CA ILE A 375 -14.52 2.58 -7.05
C ILE A 375 -14.80 2.50 -8.56
N LEU A 376 -14.35 3.50 -9.33
CA LEU A 376 -14.56 3.57 -10.79
C LEU A 376 -13.91 2.40 -11.54
N LYS A 377 -12.92 1.72 -10.94
CA LYS A 377 -12.32 0.50 -11.51
C LYS A 377 -13.26 -0.70 -11.52
N PHE A 378 -14.35 -0.64 -10.77
CA PHE A 378 -15.34 -1.70 -10.63
C PHE A 378 -16.68 -1.34 -11.28
N ALA A 379 -16.66 -0.39 -12.23
CA ALA A 379 -17.86 0.15 -12.86
C ALA A 379 -18.75 -0.95 -13.50
N ASP A 380 -18.17 -1.99 -14.09
CA ASP A 380 -18.94 -3.09 -14.69
C ASP A 380 -19.80 -3.82 -13.63
N VAL A 381 -19.19 -4.18 -12.49
CA VAL A 381 -19.88 -4.88 -11.39
C VAL A 381 -20.94 -4.00 -10.74
N ILE A 382 -20.61 -2.74 -10.52
CA ILE A 382 -21.50 -1.79 -9.85
C ILE A 382 -22.71 -1.49 -10.73
N VAL A 383 -22.50 -1.22 -12.01
CA VAL A 383 -23.62 -0.97 -12.93
C VAL A 383 -24.50 -2.20 -13.08
N GLU A 384 -23.91 -3.39 -13.11
CA GLU A 384 -24.67 -4.65 -13.22
C GLU A 384 -25.57 -4.88 -11.98
N HIS A 385 -25.03 -4.69 -10.76
CA HIS A 385 -25.70 -5.15 -9.54
C HIS A 385 -26.27 -4.04 -8.66
N MET A 386 -25.72 -2.83 -8.70
CA MET A 386 -26.02 -1.77 -7.74
C MET A 386 -26.81 -0.61 -8.35
N VAL A 387 -26.74 -0.41 -9.66
CA VAL A 387 -27.47 0.66 -10.36
C VAL A 387 -28.84 0.15 -10.81
N SER A 388 -29.88 0.89 -10.49
CA SER A 388 -31.25 0.55 -10.89
C SER A 388 -31.45 0.60 -12.42
N GLU A 389 -32.35 -0.23 -12.93
CA GLU A 389 -32.56 -0.41 -14.39
C GLU A 389 -33.06 0.86 -15.10
N ASP A 390 -33.82 1.69 -14.41
CA ASP A 390 -34.32 2.97 -14.93
C ASP A 390 -33.23 4.00 -15.21
N LYS A 391 -32.06 3.89 -14.54
CA LYS A 391 -30.90 4.76 -14.77
C LYS A 391 -30.03 4.31 -15.95
N LYS A 392 -30.27 3.14 -16.56
CA LYS A 392 -29.40 2.49 -17.58
C LYS A 392 -29.82 2.74 -19.02
N ASP A 393 -30.83 3.56 -19.32
CA ASP A 393 -31.37 3.70 -20.69
C ASP A 393 -30.29 4.14 -21.69
N ARG A 394 -29.51 5.18 -21.36
CA ARG A 394 -28.42 5.64 -22.21
C ARG A 394 -27.34 4.59 -22.41
N LEU A 395 -27.01 3.81 -21.39
CA LEU A 395 -26.05 2.72 -21.50
C LEU A 395 -26.54 1.64 -22.49
N ARG A 396 -27.83 1.28 -22.42
CA ARG A 396 -28.44 0.31 -23.35
C ARG A 396 -28.40 0.80 -24.78
N GLU A 397 -28.66 2.10 -25.01
CA GLU A 397 -28.55 2.70 -26.35
C GLU A 397 -27.13 2.60 -26.91
N LEU A 398 -26.11 2.91 -26.09
CA LEU A 398 -24.69 2.81 -26.46
C LEU A 398 -24.25 1.36 -26.72
N GLU A 399 -24.70 0.42 -25.89
CA GLU A 399 -24.38 -1.01 -26.05
C GLU A 399 -25.10 -1.65 -27.25
N ALA A 400 -26.22 -1.09 -27.66
CA ALA A 400 -26.99 -1.53 -28.81
C ALA A 400 -26.48 -0.99 -30.18
N ASP A 401 -25.34 -0.27 -30.18
CA ASP A 401 -24.73 0.26 -31.40
C ASP A 401 -24.53 -0.88 -32.46
N PRO A 402 -25.17 -0.82 -33.63
CA PRO A 402 -25.09 -1.89 -34.62
C PRO A 402 -23.68 -2.16 -35.14
N ARG A 403 -22.84 -1.09 -35.22
CA ARG A 403 -21.45 -1.22 -35.69
C ARG A 403 -20.60 -1.96 -34.67
N LEU A 404 -20.81 -1.65 -33.39
CA LEU A 404 -20.12 -2.35 -32.31
C LEU A 404 -20.48 -3.84 -32.27
N GLN A 405 -21.76 -4.16 -32.45
CA GLN A 405 -22.22 -5.55 -32.49
C GLN A 405 -21.65 -6.31 -33.71
N GLU A 406 -21.64 -5.70 -34.90
CA GLU A 406 -21.05 -6.27 -36.10
C GLU A 406 -19.55 -6.59 -35.89
N LEU A 407 -18.77 -5.64 -35.34
CA LEU A 407 -17.33 -5.83 -35.09
C LEU A 407 -17.06 -6.93 -34.07
N LYS A 408 -17.86 -7.01 -32.99
CA LYS A 408 -17.77 -8.09 -32.01
C LYS A 408 -18.09 -9.46 -32.58
N GLU A 409 -19.09 -9.54 -33.43
CA GLU A 409 -19.43 -10.76 -34.16
C GLU A 409 -18.31 -11.18 -35.11
N GLU A 410 -17.67 -10.22 -35.79
CA GLU A 410 -16.57 -10.48 -36.70
C GLU A 410 -15.33 -10.98 -35.96
N CYS A 411 -14.96 -10.37 -34.83
CA CYS A 411 -13.89 -10.86 -33.94
C CYS A 411 -14.20 -12.30 -33.48
N THR A 412 -15.44 -12.54 -33.07
CA THR A 412 -15.89 -13.88 -32.66
C THR A 412 -15.77 -14.89 -33.77
N ARG A 413 -16.16 -14.55 -35.03
CA ARG A 413 -16.03 -15.41 -36.21
C ARG A 413 -14.57 -15.75 -36.50
N ILE A 414 -13.66 -14.76 -36.44
CA ILE A 414 -12.22 -14.96 -36.67
C ILE A 414 -11.64 -15.91 -35.61
N ASN A 415 -11.94 -15.67 -34.35
CA ASN A 415 -11.44 -16.48 -33.22
C ASN A 415 -11.98 -17.94 -33.32
N ASN A 416 -13.26 -18.10 -33.60
CA ASN A 416 -13.87 -19.41 -33.74
C ASN A 416 -13.28 -20.18 -34.92
N ARG A 417 -12.99 -19.51 -36.06
CA ARG A 417 -12.35 -20.11 -37.21
C ARG A 417 -10.94 -20.60 -36.91
N ALA A 418 -10.12 -19.79 -36.23
CA ALA A 418 -8.78 -20.18 -35.82
C ALA A 418 -8.81 -21.36 -34.84
N THR A 419 -9.73 -21.34 -33.87
CA THR A 419 -9.91 -22.42 -32.90
C THR A 419 -10.35 -23.71 -33.55
N ALA A 420 -11.32 -23.65 -34.49
CA ALA A 420 -11.82 -24.80 -35.24
C ALA A 420 -10.74 -25.41 -36.13
N ALA A 421 -9.96 -24.60 -36.85
CA ALA A 421 -8.86 -25.05 -37.70
C ALA A 421 -7.77 -25.76 -36.88
N LYS A 422 -7.37 -25.19 -35.75
CA LYS A 422 -6.42 -25.79 -34.80
C LYS A 422 -6.91 -27.13 -34.25
N ARG A 423 -8.19 -27.18 -33.88
CA ARG A 423 -8.82 -28.41 -33.38
C ARG A 423 -8.90 -29.49 -34.47
N LYS A 424 -9.25 -29.13 -35.72
CA LYS A 424 -9.27 -30.03 -36.85
C LYS A 424 -7.89 -30.65 -37.14
N HIS A 425 -6.86 -29.82 -37.21
CA HIS A 425 -5.46 -30.28 -37.38
C HIS A 425 -5.01 -31.20 -36.23
N THR A 426 -5.30 -30.87 -34.98
CA THR A 426 -4.96 -31.71 -33.81
C THR A 426 -5.69 -33.07 -33.88
N ILE A 427 -6.97 -33.08 -34.22
CA ILE A 427 -7.76 -34.34 -34.35
C ILE A 427 -7.22 -35.24 -35.45
N LEU A 428 -6.93 -34.70 -36.64
CA LEU A 428 -6.41 -35.48 -37.78
C LEU A 428 -5.02 -36.01 -37.47
N SER A 429 -4.15 -35.20 -36.87
CA SER A 429 -2.83 -35.65 -36.45
C SER A 429 -2.89 -36.80 -35.44
N ASN A 430 -3.83 -36.77 -34.49
CA ASN A 430 -3.96 -37.79 -33.44
C ASN A 430 -4.70 -39.07 -33.93
N LYS A 431 -5.51 -38.98 -35.00
CA LYS A 431 -6.25 -40.15 -35.52
C LYS A 431 -5.49 -40.92 -36.59
N GLY A 432 -4.28 -40.52 -36.97
CA GLY A 432 -3.49 -41.18 -37.99
C GLY A 432 -4.07 -41.03 -39.42
N ALA A 433 -4.66 -39.87 -39.71
CA ALA A 433 -5.14 -39.50 -41.01
C ALA A 433 -3.99 -39.48 -42.05
N SER A 434 -4.33 -39.44 -43.36
CA SER A 434 -3.30 -39.39 -44.39
C SER A 434 -2.41 -38.14 -44.28
N SER A 435 -1.17 -38.25 -44.75
CA SER A 435 -0.22 -37.13 -44.76
C SER A 435 -0.74 -35.90 -45.52
N GLU A 436 -1.56 -36.11 -46.52
CA GLU A 436 -2.20 -35.05 -47.35
C GLU A 436 -3.26 -34.32 -46.52
N GLU A 437 -4.16 -35.05 -45.85
CA GLU A 437 -5.20 -34.44 -44.98
C GLU A 437 -4.63 -33.66 -43.80
N ILE A 438 -3.52 -34.15 -43.18
CA ILE A 438 -2.83 -33.45 -42.12
C ILE A 438 -2.16 -32.17 -42.66
N ALA A 439 -1.56 -32.23 -43.85
CA ALA A 439 -0.90 -31.08 -44.46
C ALA A 439 -1.93 -29.99 -44.86
N GLU A 440 -3.10 -30.40 -45.38
CA GLU A 440 -4.18 -29.46 -45.70
C GLU A 440 -4.75 -28.81 -44.45
N ALA A 441 -5.01 -29.58 -43.40
CA ALA A 441 -5.48 -29.03 -42.11
C ALA A 441 -4.48 -28.09 -41.47
N LYS A 442 -3.18 -28.36 -41.61
CA LYS A 442 -2.10 -27.48 -41.13
C LYS A 442 -2.04 -26.17 -41.90
N LEU A 443 -2.25 -26.22 -43.23
CA LEU A 443 -2.30 -25.02 -44.06
C LEU A 443 -3.53 -24.16 -43.73
N GLU A 444 -4.68 -24.80 -43.50
CA GLU A 444 -5.89 -24.11 -43.02
C GLU A 444 -5.71 -23.46 -41.68
N GLU A 445 -5.04 -24.14 -40.70
CA GLU A 445 -4.68 -23.58 -39.40
C GLU A 445 -3.75 -22.38 -39.56
N GLN A 446 -2.67 -22.49 -40.32
CA GLN A 446 -1.73 -21.41 -40.56
C GLN A 446 -2.41 -20.18 -41.18
N LYS A 447 -3.30 -20.38 -42.15
CA LYS A 447 -4.05 -19.28 -42.74
C LYS A 447 -5.01 -18.63 -41.75
N ALA A 448 -5.72 -19.43 -40.95
CA ALA A 448 -6.65 -18.91 -39.95
C ALA A 448 -5.93 -18.16 -38.84
N ILE A 449 -4.72 -18.60 -38.41
CA ILE A 449 -3.87 -17.88 -37.45
C ILE A 449 -3.33 -16.58 -38.05
N SER A 450 -2.88 -16.59 -39.30
CA SER A 450 -2.41 -15.37 -39.97
C SER A 450 -3.55 -14.35 -40.16
N ASP A 451 -4.75 -14.76 -40.48
CA ASP A 451 -5.94 -13.89 -40.54
C ASP A 451 -6.22 -13.31 -39.13
N GLN A 452 -6.12 -14.14 -38.09
CA GLN A 452 -6.29 -13.72 -36.70
C GLN A 452 -5.25 -12.66 -36.28
N GLU A 453 -3.98 -12.91 -36.55
CA GLU A 453 -2.89 -12.00 -36.17
C GLU A 453 -2.95 -10.64 -36.91
N ASN A 454 -3.43 -10.63 -38.13
CA ASN A 454 -3.48 -9.40 -38.97
C ASN A 454 -4.77 -8.60 -38.78
N LEU A 455 -5.92 -9.23 -38.62
CA LEU A 455 -7.24 -8.55 -38.61
C LEU A 455 -7.70 -8.20 -37.21
N LEU A 456 -7.47 -9.05 -36.20
CA LEU A 456 -7.95 -8.79 -34.83
C LEU A 456 -7.44 -7.50 -34.25
N PRO A 457 -6.14 -7.12 -34.33
CA PRO A 457 -5.65 -5.90 -33.71
C PRO A 457 -6.34 -4.64 -34.22
N GLU A 458 -6.69 -4.59 -35.53
CA GLU A 458 -7.38 -3.44 -36.09
C GLU A 458 -8.85 -3.38 -35.64
N LEU A 459 -9.54 -4.52 -35.67
CA LEU A 459 -10.92 -4.63 -35.22
C LEU A 459 -11.03 -4.31 -33.72
N GLU A 460 -10.14 -4.83 -32.91
CA GLU A 460 -10.07 -4.52 -31.45
C GLU A 460 -9.81 -3.04 -31.20
N LYS A 461 -8.99 -2.39 -32.02
CA LYS A 461 -8.75 -0.94 -31.93
C LYS A 461 -10.01 -0.13 -32.24
N GLU A 462 -10.80 -0.56 -33.24
CA GLU A 462 -12.08 0.06 -33.60
C GLU A 462 -13.11 -0.18 -32.48
N ILE A 463 -13.24 -1.42 -32.00
CA ILE A 463 -14.09 -1.78 -30.87
C ILE A 463 -13.76 -0.91 -29.64
N LYS A 464 -12.48 -0.81 -29.25
CA LYS A 464 -12.04 0.03 -28.14
C LYS A 464 -12.46 1.49 -28.29
N LYS A 465 -12.50 2.02 -29.52
CA LYS A 465 -13.00 3.39 -29.73
C LYS A 465 -14.49 3.50 -29.47
N LEU A 466 -15.29 2.52 -29.93
CA LEU A 466 -16.74 2.49 -29.74
C LEU A 466 -17.13 2.14 -28.28
N GLU A 467 -16.27 1.43 -27.56
CA GLU A 467 -16.48 1.11 -26.14
C GLU A 467 -16.11 2.27 -25.20
N LYS A 468 -15.39 3.31 -25.65
CA LYS A 468 -15.06 4.46 -24.81
C LYS A 468 -16.30 5.17 -24.23
N PRO A 469 -17.34 5.51 -25.03
CA PRO A 469 -18.57 6.10 -24.49
C PRO A 469 -19.30 5.19 -23.50
N ILE A 470 -19.30 3.88 -23.75
CA ILE A 470 -19.91 2.87 -22.86
C ILE A 470 -19.18 2.87 -21.51
N LYS A 471 -17.86 2.80 -21.54
CA LYS A 471 -17.03 2.87 -20.32
C LYS A 471 -17.24 4.17 -19.56
N PHE A 472 -17.28 5.28 -20.28
CA PHE A 472 -17.52 6.59 -19.69
C PHE A 472 -18.89 6.67 -18.98
N GLU A 473 -19.95 6.14 -19.63
CA GLU A 473 -21.29 6.08 -19.06
C GLU A 473 -21.35 5.18 -17.82
N LYS A 474 -20.68 4.03 -17.85
CA LYS A 474 -20.55 3.15 -16.68
C LYS A 474 -19.81 3.83 -15.53
N GLU A 475 -18.74 4.57 -15.80
CA GLU A 475 -18.04 5.38 -14.80
C GLU A 475 -18.94 6.47 -14.21
N ARG A 476 -19.75 7.14 -15.04
CA ARG A 476 -20.74 8.16 -14.63
C ARG A 476 -21.77 7.58 -13.66
N LEU A 477 -22.42 6.49 -14.08
CA LEU A 477 -23.43 5.80 -13.26
C LEU A 477 -22.84 5.30 -11.94
N THR A 478 -21.60 4.83 -11.96
CA THR A 478 -20.89 4.39 -10.76
C THR A 478 -20.59 5.54 -9.82
N TRP A 479 -20.17 6.70 -10.35
CA TRP A 479 -19.89 7.89 -9.56
C TRP A 479 -21.15 8.44 -8.90
N ASP A 480 -22.26 8.51 -9.63
CA ASP A 480 -23.54 8.96 -9.11
C ASP A 480 -24.03 8.05 -7.97
N TRP A 481 -24.01 6.72 -8.22
CA TRP A 481 -24.34 5.73 -7.20
C TRP A 481 -23.44 5.83 -5.95
N TYR A 482 -22.14 5.98 -6.15
CA TYR A 482 -21.17 6.05 -5.05
C TYR A 482 -21.41 7.28 -4.16
N ARG A 483 -21.65 8.45 -4.74
CA ARG A 483 -21.98 9.66 -3.96
C ARG A 483 -23.29 9.47 -3.18
N GLU A 484 -24.34 8.97 -3.82
CA GLU A 484 -25.61 8.66 -3.16
C GLU A 484 -25.41 7.70 -1.99
N LYS A 485 -24.57 6.67 -2.16
CA LYS A 485 -24.29 5.65 -1.14
C LYS A 485 -23.51 6.24 0.05
N LEU A 486 -22.51 7.07 -0.19
CA LEU A 486 -21.77 7.74 0.88
C LEU A 486 -22.66 8.66 1.72
N ILE A 487 -23.60 9.36 1.09
CA ILE A 487 -24.55 10.24 1.78
C ILE A 487 -25.55 9.41 2.58
N SER A 488 -26.15 8.37 1.97
CA SER A 488 -27.17 7.56 2.64
C SER A 488 -26.63 6.81 3.85
N ASP A 489 -25.38 6.40 3.79
CA ASP A 489 -24.71 5.66 4.87
C ASP A 489 -23.97 6.57 5.85
N GLU A 490 -24.11 7.89 5.73
CA GLU A 490 -23.43 8.90 6.58
C GLU A 490 -21.92 8.65 6.72
N GLN A 491 -21.28 8.29 5.60
CA GLN A 491 -19.87 7.91 5.60
C GLN A 491 -18.95 9.11 5.79
N ILE A 492 -18.02 8.98 6.73
CA ILE A 492 -17.00 9.98 7.05
C ILE A 492 -15.65 9.65 6.42
N PHE A 493 -14.80 10.65 6.22
CA PHE A 493 -13.43 10.46 5.72
C PHE A 493 -12.43 10.36 6.86
N GLY A 494 -11.61 9.32 6.84
CA GLY A 494 -10.50 9.16 7.78
C GLY A 494 -9.26 9.91 7.32
N VAL A 495 -8.64 10.68 8.20
CA VAL A 495 -7.34 11.32 7.99
C VAL A 495 -6.24 10.38 8.49
N CYS A 496 -5.41 9.85 7.58
CA CYS A 496 -4.36 8.89 7.94
C CYS A 496 -3.06 9.55 8.37
N LYS A 497 -2.70 10.66 7.76
CA LYS A 497 -1.48 11.40 8.07
C LYS A 497 -1.52 12.83 7.53
N HIS A 498 -0.64 13.65 8.06
CA HIS A 498 -0.23 14.95 7.53
C HIS A 498 1.30 14.98 7.45
N GLU A 499 1.88 16.05 6.91
CA GLU A 499 3.32 16.24 6.95
C GLU A 499 3.84 16.31 8.40
N LYS A 500 4.98 15.68 8.63
CA LYS A 500 5.62 15.61 9.93
C LYS A 500 6.89 16.45 9.95
N ILE A 501 7.13 17.12 11.07
CA ILE A 501 8.40 17.81 11.34
C ILE A 501 9.50 16.76 11.48
N SER A 502 10.69 17.04 10.91
CA SER A 502 11.85 16.20 11.12
C SER A 502 12.16 16.08 12.63
N LYS A 503 12.37 14.85 13.10
CA LYS A 503 12.80 14.62 14.48
C LYS A 503 14.22 15.15 14.79
N PHE A 504 14.92 15.64 13.78
CA PHE A 504 16.26 16.20 13.88
C PHE A 504 16.28 17.74 13.74
N GLY A 505 15.10 18.39 13.84
CA GLY A 505 14.98 19.84 13.63
C GLY A 505 15.15 20.22 12.17
N ASP A 506 16.11 21.13 11.87
CA ASP A 506 16.38 21.58 10.50
C ASP A 506 17.23 20.59 9.69
N ARG A 507 17.55 19.45 10.28
CA ARG A 507 18.30 18.38 9.63
C ARG A 507 17.38 17.22 9.27
N GLN A 508 17.75 16.46 8.25
CA GLN A 508 17.11 15.22 7.90
C GLN A 508 18.14 14.14 7.60
N GLN A 509 17.79 12.90 7.89
CA GLN A 509 18.68 11.76 7.74
C GLN A 509 18.64 11.22 6.32
N LEU A 510 19.80 11.24 5.64
CA LEU A 510 20.06 10.53 4.38
C LEU A 510 20.17 9.00 4.66
N TRP A 511 20.14 8.17 3.63
CA TRP A 511 20.35 6.72 3.72
C TRP A 511 21.44 6.25 2.75
N TYR A 512 22.11 5.12 3.09
CA TYR A 512 23.31 4.64 2.44
C TYR A 512 23.22 4.47 0.91
N GLN A 513 22.04 4.06 0.40
CA GLN A 513 21.85 3.84 -1.04
C GLN A 513 22.12 5.09 -1.88
N VAL A 514 21.84 6.27 -1.35
CA VAL A 514 22.17 7.53 -2.04
C VAL A 514 23.69 7.70 -2.14
N LEU A 515 24.40 7.43 -1.03
CA LEU A 515 25.87 7.53 -1.03
C LEU A 515 26.52 6.57 -2.02
N ASP A 516 25.94 5.38 -2.20
CA ASP A 516 26.43 4.37 -3.16
C ASP A 516 26.28 4.81 -4.63
N THR A 517 25.46 5.82 -4.90
CA THR A 517 25.23 6.35 -6.27
C THR A 517 25.97 7.66 -6.57
N LEU A 518 26.66 8.21 -5.58
CA LEU A 518 27.43 9.45 -5.71
C LEU A 518 28.93 9.16 -5.73
N ASN A 519 29.67 9.92 -6.55
CA ASN A 519 31.11 9.85 -6.61
C ASN A 519 31.72 10.77 -5.54
N LEU A 520 31.81 10.27 -4.30
CA LEU A 520 32.36 11.00 -3.16
C LEU A 520 33.71 10.39 -2.75
N ASP A 521 34.72 11.25 -2.58
CA ASP A 521 35.99 10.83 -2.02
C ASP A 521 35.97 10.81 -0.48
N GLU A 522 37.06 10.31 0.13
CA GLU A 522 37.17 10.16 1.59
C GLU A 522 37.13 11.52 2.31
N GLU A 523 37.72 12.56 1.75
CA GLU A 523 37.71 13.90 2.32
C GLU A 523 36.30 14.51 2.33
N GLN A 524 35.56 14.35 1.23
CA GLN A 524 34.17 14.78 1.12
C GLN A 524 33.26 14.04 2.09
N LEU A 525 33.41 12.71 2.18
CA LEU A 525 32.67 11.89 3.14
C LEU A 525 32.96 12.30 4.58
N TRP A 526 34.23 12.58 4.90
CA TRP A 526 34.59 13.04 6.23
C TRP A 526 33.94 14.39 6.56
N LYS A 527 34.00 15.37 5.65
CA LYS A 527 33.36 16.69 5.84
C LYS A 527 31.86 16.59 6.11
N ILE A 528 31.17 15.64 5.49
CA ILE A 528 29.73 15.43 5.68
C ILE A 528 29.42 14.86 7.07
N VAL A 529 30.25 13.94 7.59
CA VAL A 529 30.00 13.27 8.88
C VAL A 529 30.61 13.98 10.08
N GLU A 530 31.64 14.80 9.88
CA GLU A 530 32.40 15.49 10.94
C GLU A 530 31.48 16.26 11.92
N PRO A 531 30.47 17.04 11.49
CA PRO A 531 29.58 17.74 12.42
C PRO A 531 28.89 16.81 13.41
N GLN A 532 28.45 15.64 12.95
CA GLN A 532 27.77 14.65 13.79
C GLN A 532 28.76 13.94 14.74
N VAL A 533 29.96 13.65 14.26
CA VAL A 533 31.04 13.10 15.09
C VAL A 533 31.43 14.08 16.18
N HIS A 534 31.48 15.37 15.87
CA HIS A 534 31.73 16.42 16.82
C HIS A 534 30.64 16.49 17.90
N GLU A 535 29.38 16.49 17.51
CA GLU A 535 28.23 16.46 18.44
C GLU A 535 28.26 15.22 19.34
N ILE A 536 28.57 14.03 18.80
CA ILE A 536 28.71 12.81 19.59
C ILE A 536 29.81 12.97 20.64
N ASN A 537 30.94 13.56 20.29
CA ASN A 537 32.04 13.81 21.22
C ASN A 537 31.66 14.81 22.30
N LEU A 538 30.91 15.88 21.97
CA LEU A 538 30.37 16.80 22.96
C LEU A 538 29.38 16.12 23.91
N MET A 539 28.44 15.33 23.40
CA MET A 539 27.49 14.57 24.23
C MET A 539 28.17 13.50 25.09
N LYS A 540 29.27 12.93 24.62
CA LYS A 540 30.10 12.02 25.40
C LYS A 540 30.80 12.70 26.55
N LYS A 541 31.25 13.94 26.37
CA LYS A 541 32.07 14.69 27.33
C LYS A 541 31.22 15.50 28.32
N TYR A 542 30.11 16.10 27.84
CA TYR A 542 29.34 17.08 28.61
C TYR A 542 27.86 16.65 28.72
N PRO A 543 27.33 16.45 29.96
CA PRO A 543 25.93 16.09 30.18
C PRO A 543 24.92 17.09 29.57
N ALA A 544 25.27 18.40 29.63
CA ALA A 544 24.42 19.46 29.06
C ALA A 544 24.15 19.26 27.52
N PHE A 545 25.17 18.82 26.79
CA PHE A 545 24.97 18.51 25.34
C PHE A 545 24.10 17.28 25.13
N LEU A 546 24.19 16.27 26.00
CA LEU A 546 23.26 15.11 25.90
C LEU A 546 21.83 15.55 26.22
N LYS A 547 21.63 16.38 27.26
CA LYS A 547 20.31 16.96 27.61
C LYS A 547 19.73 17.73 26.40
N HIS A 548 20.54 18.58 25.76
CA HIS A 548 20.15 19.30 24.56
C HIS A 548 19.82 18.35 23.41
N GLY A 549 20.67 17.39 23.09
CA GLY A 549 20.43 16.41 22.02
C GLY A 549 19.22 15.51 22.25
N LEU A 550 18.83 15.27 23.50
CA LEU A 550 17.59 14.59 23.83
C LEU A 550 16.36 15.50 23.60
N ASN A 551 16.46 16.79 23.95
CA ASN A 551 15.35 17.73 23.85
C ASN A 551 15.06 18.20 22.42
N THR A 552 16.02 18.15 21.52
CA THR A 552 15.82 18.46 20.09
C THR A 552 15.05 17.39 19.34
N LYS A 553 14.82 16.20 19.92
CA LYS A 553 13.96 15.17 19.32
C LYS A 553 12.50 15.46 19.60
N ALA A 554 11.65 15.30 18.57
CA ALA A 554 10.21 15.43 18.74
C ALA A 554 9.70 14.42 19.79
N SER A 555 8.87 14.88 20.72
CA SER A 555 8.35 14.09 21.86
C SER A 555 7.58 12.85 21.44
N ASP A 556 6.86 12.91 20.31
CA ASP A 556 5.97 11.84 19.83
C ASP A 556 6.72 10.56 19.40
N THR A 557 8.03 10.64 19.19
CA THR A 557 8.85 9.50 18.74
C THR A 557 9.70 8.90 19.86
N ASP A 558 9.69 9.50 21.05
CA ASP A 558 10.51 9.05 22.17
C ASP A 558 9.95 7.78 22.81
N ASN A 559 10.81 6.80 23.03
CA ASN A 559 10.47 5.67 23.89
C ASN A 559 10.41 6.08 25.36
N ILE A 560 9.77 5.25 26.19
CA ILE A 560 9.59 5.50 27.62
C ILE A 560 10.92 5.81 28.31
N GLY A 561 12.00 5.08 28.00
CA GLY A 561 13.33 5.29 28.59
C GLY A 561 13.90 6.68 28.27
N THR A 562 13.71 7.17 27.06
CA THR A 562 14.13 8.51 26.64
C THR A 562 13.32 9.60 27.35
N ARG A 563 12.00 9.44 27.46
CA ARG A 563 11.15 10.39 28.21
C ARG A 563 11.55 10.45 29.70
N MET A 564 11.71 9.29 30.34
CA MET A 564 12.17 9.21 31.71
C MET A 564 13.53 9.90 31.92
N MET A 565 14.47 9.68 30.97
CA MET A 565 15.79 10.32 31.07
C MET A 565 15.71 11.85 30.93
N LYS A 566 14.86 12.35 30.00
CA LYS A 566 14.62 13.79 29.84
C LYS A 566 14.09 14.40 31.13
N GLU A 567 13.04 13.81 31.70
CA GLU A 567 12.42 14.28 32.95
C GLU A 567 13.41 14.27 34.12
N LEU A 568 14.16 13.18 34.30
CA LEU A 568 15.12 13.07 35.41
C LEU A 568 16.27 14.05 35.26
N LEU A 569 16.78 14.30 34.05
CA LEU A 569 17.78 15.33 33.79
C LEU A 569 17.25 16.75 34.03
N HIS A 570 15.92 16.94 33.88
CA HIS A 570 15.29 18.22 34.19
C HIS A 570 15.11 18.45 35.67
N ILE A 571 14.71 17.41 36.41
CA ILE A 571 14.44 17.48 37.86
C ILE A 571 15.73 17.59 38.68
N ASN A 572 16.74 16.75 38.36
CA ASN A 572 17.99 16.75 39.14
C ASN A 572 19.19 16.28 38.28
N GLU A 573 20.14 17.16 38.04
CA GLU A 573 21.36 16.87 37.29
C GLU A 573 22.29 15.84 37.95
N ASP A 574 22.17 15.60 39.27
CA ASP A 574 22.97 14.59 39.98
C ASP A 574 22.72 13.17 39.48
N ILE A 575 21.63 12.94 38.74
CA ILE A 575 21.38 11.67 37.99
C ILE A 575 22.57 11.29 37.09
N THR A 576 23.34 12.28 36.60
CA THR A 576 24.51 12.10 35.74
C THR A 576 25.65 11.34 36.42
N ARG A 577 25.65 11.25 37.75
CA ARG A 577 26.63 10.51 38.57
C ARG A 577 26.26 9.02 38.71
N THR A 578 25.09 8.62 38.25
CA THR A 578 24.60 7.25 38.41
C THR A 578 25.10 6.32 37.31
N THR A 579 25.23 5.04 37.65
CA THR A 579 25.52 3.97 36.67
C THR A 579 24.40 3.87 35.61
N TRP A 580 23.15 4.13 35.99
CA TRP A 580 22.02 4.09 35.06
C TRP A 580 22.16 5.16 33.98
N TYR A 581 22.49 6.40 34.33
CA TYR A 581 22.76 7.44 33.34
C TYR A 581 23.94 7.09 32.44
N THR A 582 25.04 6.58 33.00
CA THR A 582 26.22 6.20 32.21
C THR A 582 25.89 5.10 31.18
N ASN A 583 25.11 4.11 31.60
CA ASN A 583 24.65 3.03 30.69
C ASN A 583 23.69 3.56 29.62
N TYR A 584 22.74 4.41 30.01
CA TYR A 584 21.83 5.05 29.06
C TYR A 584 22.59 5.87 28.00
N ARG A 585 23.50 6.77 28.48
CA ARG A 585 24.33 7.58 27.56
C ARG A 585 25.11 6.72 26.57
N ARG A 586 25.78 5.68 27.08
CA ARG A 586 26.53 4.75 26.23
C ARG A 586 25.64 4.09 25.15
N THR A 587 24.50 3.57 25.55
CA THR A 587 23.54 2.93 24.62
C THR A 587 23.00 3.92 23.60
N PHE A 588 22.67 5.13 24.05
CA PHE A 588 22.19 6.20 23.18
C PHE A 588 23.22 6.62 22.14
N LEU A 589 24.47 6.88 22.56
CA LEU A 589 25.56 7.27 21.66
C LEU A 589 25.92 6.15 20.70
N ASN A 590 25.98 4.90 21.16
CA ASN A 590 26.21 3.75 20.28
C ASN A 590 25.11 3.65 19.22
N SER A 591 23.85 3.90 19.57
CA SER A 591 22.76 3.88 18.60
C SER A 591 22.87 4.96 17.50
N ILE A 592 23.54 6.07 17.78
CA ILE A 592 23.84 7.12 16.79
C ILE A 592 25.02 6.69 15.92
N LEU A 593 26.09 6.17 16.53
CA LEU A 593 27.25 5.64 15.80
C LEU A 593 26.87 4.50 14.87
N ASP A 594 26.04 3.55 15.33
CA ASP A 594 25.57 2.44 14.50
C ASP A 594 24.80 2.94 13.27
N ARG A 595 24.08 4.06 13.39
CA ARG A 595 23.42 4.69 12.23
C ARG A 595 24.42 5.31 11.25
N LEU A 596 25.44 5.99 11.76
CA LEU A 596 26.52 6.54 10.93
C LEU A 596 27.24 5.43 10.17
N TYR A 597 27.58 4.32 10.83
CA TYR A 597 28.16 3.14 10.19
C TYR A 597 27.27 2.53 9.12
N GLN A 598 25.96 2.73 9.21
CA GLN A 598 25.00 2.32 8.19
C GLN A 598 24.79 3.38 7.08
N GLY A 599 25.64 4.42 7.01
CA GLY A 599 25.50 5.51 6.05
C GLY A 599 24.26 6.39 6.26
N LYS A 600 23.69 6.40 7.49
CA LYS A 600 22.55 7.24 7.85
C LYS A 600 23.02 8.56 8.41
N ILE A 601 23.42 9.44 7.52
CA ILE A 601 24.02 10.75 7.82
C ILE A 601 22.92 11.81 7.89
N GLN A 602 23.03 12.76 8.84
CA GLN A 602 22.10 13.89 8.93
C GLN A 602 22.68 15.08 8.18
N LEU A 603 21.94 15.59 7.19
CA LEU A 603 22.31 16.77 6.42
C LEU A 603 21.48 17.97 6.86
N ASN A 604 22.12 19.13 6.92
CA ASN A 604 21.46 20.40 7.18
C ASN A 604 20.62 20.81 5.96
N ASN A 605 19.62 21.64 6.21
CA ASN A 605 18.76 22.21 5.17
C ASN A 605 18.26 21.17 4.15
N SER A 606 17.89 20.00 4.66
CA SER A 606 17.33 18.88 3.90
C SER A 606 16.09 18.34 4.59
N ASP A 607 15.10 17.89 3.84
CA ASP A 607 13.88 17.29 4.40
C ASP A 607 13.22 16.31 3.43
N PHE A 608 12.30 15.51 3.98
CA PHE A 608 11.35 14.74 3.18
C PHE A 608 10.14 15.61 2.88
N CYS A 609 9.92 15.90 1.61
CA CYS A 609 8.80 16.70 1.15
C CYS A 609 7.77 15.85 0.43
N THR A 610 6.48 16.05 0.74
CA THR A 610 5.37 15.40 0.06
C THR A 610 5.23 15.96 -1.34
N LEU A 611 5.09 15.08 -2.33
CA LEU A 611 4.99 15.45 -3.74
C LEU A 611 3.59 15.93 -4.09
N ILE A 612 3.53 16.98 -4.90
CA ILE A 612 2.34 17.46 -5.59
C ILE A 612 2.69 17.83 -7.02
N GLY A 613 1.97 17.26 -8.01
CA GLY A 613 2.19 17.49 -9.42
C GLY A 613 1.33 18.63 -9.95
N ASN A 614 1.93 19.64 -10.59
CA ASN A 614 1.24 20.68 -11.36
C ASN A 614 -0.09 21.20 -10.70
N PRO A 615 -0.07 21.68 -9.44
CA PRO A 615 -1.32 22.02 -8.72
C PRO A 615 -2.07 23.23 -9.31
N PHE A 616 -1.34 24.18 -9.90
CA PHE A 616 -1.99 25.35 -10.50
C PHE A 616 -2.71 24.98 -11.80
N GLU A 617 -2.16 24.07 -12.56
CA GLU A 617 -2.79 23.47 -13.73
C GLU A 617 -4.07 22.74 -13.34
N MET A 618 -4.08 22.01 -12.21
CA MET A 618 -5.27 21.36 -11.67
C MET A 618 -6.34 22.37 -11.27
N LEU A 619 -5.92 23.47 -10.65
CA LEU A 619 -6.82 24.57 -10.28
C LEU A 619 -7.47 25.22 -11.51
N ARG A 620 -6.71 25.45 -12.57
CA ARG A 620 -7.21 25.95 -13.86
C ARG A 620 -8.17 24.96 -14.52
N ALA A 621 -7.80 23.67 -14.54
CA ALA A 621 -8.63 22.63 -15.10
C ALA A 621 -10.01 22.53 -14.41
N SER A 622 -10.08 22.81 -13.10
CA SER A 622 -11.33 22.81 -12.34
C SER A 622 -12.35 23.86 -12.83
N THR A 623 -11.91 24.87 -13.57
CA THR A 623 -12.78 25.89 -14.20
C THR A 623 -13.08 25.59 -15.67
N GLY A 624 -12.74 24.38 -16.16
CA GLY A 624 -12.96 23.95 -17.55
C GLY A 624 -11.88 24.40 -18.52
N GLU A 625 -10.76 24.95 -18.03
CA GLU A 625 -9.66 25.35 -18.89
C GLU A 625 -8.90 24.14 -19.41
N LYS A 626 -8.64 24.08 -20.72
CA LYS A 626 -7.79 23.03 -21.32
C LYS A 626 -6.33 23.28 -20.97
N ILE A 627 -5.71 22.28 -20.38
CA ILE A 627 -4.30 22.35 -19.94
C ILE A 627 -3.40 21.73 -21.00
N GLU A 628 -2.55 22.56 -21.61
CA GLU A 628 -1.58 22.14 -22.63
C GLU A 628 -0.14 22.43 -22.22
N THR A 629 0.06 23.29 -21.24
CA THR A 629 1.40 23.69 -20.76
C THR A 629 1.39 23.91 -19.25
N SER A 630 2.56 23.80 -18.63
CA SER A 630 2.79 24.10 -17.22
C SER A 630 3.40 25.49 -17.05
N ILE A 631 3.14 26.11 -15.88
CA ILE A 631 3.84 27.33 -15.44
C ILE A 631 5.31 27.05 -15.03
N LEU A 632 5.65 25.79 -14.79
CA LEU A 632 7.01 25.33 -14.53
C LEU A 632 7.61 24.70 -15.79
N SER A 633 8.89 24.92 -16.03
CA SER A 633 9.66 24.23 -17.07
C SER A 633 10.23 22.89 -16.57
N ASP A 634 10.92 22.16 -17.47
CA ASP A 634 11.58 20.89 -17.16
C ASP A 634 12.42 20.97 -15.87
N PHE A 635 12.23 20.01 -14.96
CA PHE A 635 12.94 19.92 -13.68
C PHE A 635 12.90 21.18 -12.79
N GLN A 636 12.03 22.14 -13.09
CA GLN A 636 11.67 23.16 -12.12
C GLN A 636 10.72 22.58 -11.07
N CYS A 637 10.90 23.06 -9.86
CA CYS A 637 10.05 22.69 -8.72
C CYS A 637 9.74 23.93 -7.89
N TYR A 638 8.91 23.78 -6.87
CA TYR A 638 8.76 24.78 -5.83
C TYR A 638 8.64 24.12 -4.46
N CYS A 639 9.49 24.58 -3.55
CA CYS A 639 9.37 24.30 -2.14
C CYS A 639 9.63 25.60 -1.37
N LYS A 640 8.70 25.95 -0.49
CA LYS A 640 8.75 27.20 0.28
C LYS A 640 10.02 27.35 1.13
N ARG A 641 10.66 26.22 1.48
CA ARG A 641 11.89 26.17 2.28
C ARG A 641 13.09 26.84 1.61
N TYR A 642 13.16 26.85 0.28
CA TYR A 642 14.32 27.25 -0.49
C TYR A 642 14.07 28.55 -1.27
N SER A 643 15.14 29.28 -1.53
CA SER A 643 15.08 30.55 -2.26
C SER A 643 14.78 30.33 -3.75
N ASP A 644 14.24 31.36 -4.41
CA ASP A 644 14.03 31.32 -5.87
C ASP A 644 15.36 31.17 -6.60
N GLY A 645 15.38 30.32 -7.62
CA GLY A 645 16.56 30.02 -8.42
C GLY A 645 17.56 29.04 -7.81
N GLU A 646 17.33 28.59 -6.57
CA GLU A 646 18.21 27.65 -5.87
C GLU A 646 18.15 26.25 -6.48
N GLU A 647 19.31 25.59 -6.64
CA GLU A 647 19.38 24.21 -7.12
C GLU A 647 19.35 23.23 -5.97
N LEU A 648 18.59 22.16 -6.16
CA LEU A 648 18.34 21.15 -5.13
C LEU A 648 18.64 19.76 -5.70
N TYR A 649 19.25 18.90 -4.89
CA TYR A 649 19.22 17.47 -5.19
C TYR A 649 17.91 16.85 -4.74
N GLY A 650 17.48 15.79 -5.44
CA GLY A 650 16.26 15.06 -5.10
C GLY A 650 16.47 13.56 -5.19
N PHE A 651 16.07 12.85 -4.11
CA PHE A 651 16.17 11.38 -4.00
C PHE A 651 14.88 10.79 -3.45
N ARG A 652 14.56 9.56 -3.86
CA ARG A 652 13.43 8.82 -3.29
C ARG A 652 13.85 7.37 -2.96
N SER A 653 13.33 6.81 -1.89
CA SER A 653 13.54 5.40 -1.52
C SER A 653 12.44 4.51 -2.14
N PRO A 654 12.79 3.35 -2.75
CA PRO A 654 14.15 2.82 -2.91
C PRO A 654 14.99 3.63 -3.89
N HIS A 655 16.32 3.64 -3.72
CA HIS A 655 17.29 4.34 -4.58
C HIS A 655 18.40 3.33 -4.92
N ILE A 656 18.37 2.78 -6.12
CA ILE A 656 19.14 1.58 -6.47
C ILE A 656 20.03 1.76 -7.70
N SER A 657 19.91 2.89 -8.39
CA SER A 657 20.64 3.18 -9.62
C SER A 657 21.18 4.61 -9.63
N ILE A 658 22.34 4.79 -10.25
CA ILE A 658 22.93 6.12 -10.47
C ILE A 658 22.03 7.01 -11.33
N GLY A 659 21.24 6.44 -12.23
CA GLY A 659 20.27 7.17 -13.06
C GLY A 659 19.04 7.69 -12.31
N GLU A 660 18.92 7.44 -11.00
CA GLU A 660 17.83 7.91 -10.14
C GLU A 660 18.17 9.22 -9.40
N ASN A 661 19.31 9.80 -9.66
CA ASN A 661 19.70 11.10 -9.14
C ASN A 661 18.97 12.21 -9.90
N ALA A 662 18.38 13.17 -9.19
CA ALA A 662 17.72 14.34 -9.79
C ALA A 662 18.33 15.64 -9.30
N ILE A 663 18.45 16.61 -10.21
CA ILE A 663 18.71 18.03 -9.91
C ILE A 663 17.47 18.81 -10.29
N LEU A 664 16.95 19.57 -9.33
CA LEU A 664 15.77 20.41 -9.47
C LEU A 664 16.17 21.87 -9.28
N LYS A 665 15.44 22.78 -9.92
CA LYS A 665 15.61 24.23 -9.71
C LYS A 665 14.38 24.79 -9.03
N ASN A 666 14.55 25.29 -7.80
CA ASN A 666 13.45 25.95 -7.09
C ASN A 666 13.04 27.22 -7.82
N THR A 667 11.74 27.36 -8.10
CA THR A 667 11.22 28.46 -8.92
C THR A 667 9.97 29.04 -8.29
N TYR A 668 10.07 30.28 -7.86
CA TYR A 668 8.90 31.00 -7.36
C TYR A 668 7.99 31.41 -8.53
N ARG A 669 6.68 31.28 -8.33
CA ARG A 669 5.64 31.81 -9.22
C ARG A 669 4.58 32.54 -8.38
N PRO A 670 4.03 33.67 -8.86
CA PRO A 670 2.98 34.42 -8.15
C PRO A 670 1.73 33.59 -7.88
N GLU A 671 1.48 32.58 -8.70
CA GLU A 671 0.34 31.65 -8.61
C GLU A 671 0.37 30.79 -7.33
N TRP A 672 1.53 30.66 -6.68
CA TRP A 672 1.62 29.97 -5.40
C TRP A 672 0.83 30.66 -4.28
N LYS A 673 0.36 31.89 -4.49
CA LYS A 673 -0.56 32.60 -3.57
C LYS A 673 -1.83 31.82 -3.26
N TRP A 674 -2.25 30.93 -4.16
CA TRP A 674 -3.47 30.13 -4.04
C TRP A 674 -3.33 28.91 -3.13
N PHE A 675 -2.11 28.62 -2.66
CA PHE A 675 -1.82 27.41 -1.92
C PHE A 675 -1.19 27.72 -0.57
N ASN A 676 -1.68 27.05 0.47
CA ASN A 676 -1.12 27.14 1.81
C ASN A 676 0.00 26.09 1.99
N PHE A 677 0.99 26.13 1.09
CA PHE A 677 2.13 25.21 1.16
C PHE A 677 3.00 25.47 2.38
N THR A 678 3.41 24.36 3.03
CA THR A 678 4.42 24.36 4.09
C THR A 678 5.82 24.11 3.50
N ASP A 679 6.82 24.21 4.36
CA ASP A 679 8.22 23.91 4.00
C ASP A 679 8.46 22.44 3.61
N ARG A 680 7.42 21.59 3.67
CA ARG A 680 7.47 20.12 3.41
C ARG A 680 6.58 19.67 2.27
N ILE A 681 6.16 20.60 1.45
CA ILE A 681 5.48 20.32 0.19
C ILE A 681 6.44 20.65 -0.95
N LEU A 682 6.62 19.71 -1.87
CA LEU A 682 7.40 19.89 -3.08
C LEU A 682 6.47 19.83 -4.28
N VAL A 683 6.27 20.98 -4.90
CA VAL A 683 5.62 21.07 -6.22
C VAL A 683 6.60 20.61 -7.29
N ILE A 684 6.19 19.66 -8.11
CA ILE A 684 6.95 19.16 -9.25
C ILE A 684 6.22 19.41 -10.55
N ASN A 685 6.99 19.61 -11.63
CA ASN A 685 6.45 19.64 -12.97
C ASN A 685 6.52 18.24 -13.59
N LEU A 686 5.38 17.77 -14.09
CA LEU A 686 5.25 16.49 -14.79
C LEU A 686 4.97 16.65 -16.29
N PHE A 687 5.10 17.85 -16.83
CA PHE A 687 5.16 18.11 -18.27
C PHE A 687 6.57 18.00 -18.82
N GLY A 688 6.69 17.72 -20.12
CA GLY A 688 7.97 17.61 -20.80
C GLY A 688 8.87 16.55 -20.15
N LYS A 689 10.16 16.85 -20.00
CA LYS A 689 11.11 15.94 -19.32
C LYS A 689 10.76 15.68 -17.87
N GLY A 690 10.00 16.56 -17.24
CA GLY A 690 9.52 16.38 -15.87
C GLY A 690 8.65 15.13 -15.69
N ALA A 691 8.00 14.63 -16.74
CA ALA A 691 7.27 13.37 -16.72
C ALA A 691 8.13 12.18 -16.23
N PHE A 692 9.43 12.23 -16.48
CA PHE A 692 10.37 11.19 -16.06
C PHE A 692 10.78 11.25 -14.59
N LEU A 693 10.40 12.30 -13.84
CA LEU A 693 10.66 12.32 -12.39
C LEU A 693 10.03 11.12 -11.68
N SER A 694 8.88 10.65 -12.17
CA SER A 694 8.26 9.45 -11.61
C SER A 694 9.14 8.21 -11.78
N ASP A 695 9.85 8.05 -12.89
CA ASP A 695 10.76 6.91 -13.13
C ASP A 695 12.11 7.10 -12.43
N ILE A 696 12.67 8.31 -12.45
CA ILE A 696 13.85 8.67 -11.64
C ILE A 696 13.61 8.32 -10.18
N TRP A 697 12.38 8.50 -9.69
CA TRP A 697 12.00 8.22 -8.32
C TRP A 697 11.18 6.91 -8.18
N GLN A 698 11.52 5.89 -8.97
CA GLN A 698 11.02 4.52 -8.83
C GLN A 698 9.49 4.40 -8.80
N GLY A 699 8.82 5.01 -9.76
CA GLY A 699 7.36 4.98 -9.88
C GLY A 699 6.67 5.80 -8.80
N SER A 700 7.20 7.00 -8.48
CA SER A 700 6.51 7.91 -7.56
C SER A 700 5.18 8.38 -8.12
N ASP A 701 4.18 8.47 -7.23
CA ASP A 701 2.88 9.09 -7.47
C ASP A 701 2.65 10.26 -6.50
N GLN A 702 1.52 10.95 -6.65
CA GLN A 702 1.16 12.11 -5.82
C GLN A 702 0.17 11.72 -4.72
N ASP A 703 -0.01 10.45 -4.45
CA ASP A 703 -0.94 9.93 -3.42
C ASP A 703 -0.36 9.96 -1.99
N SER A 704 0.65 10.76 -1.75
CA SER A 704 1.40 10.97 -0.49
C SER A 704 2.85 10.45 -0.49
N ASP A 705 3.42 10.23 -1.65
CA ASP A 705 4.84 9.93 -1.78
C ASP A 705 5.69 11.13 -1.36
N VAL A 706 6.90 10.85 -0.93
CA VAL A 706 7.85 11.85 -0.45
C VAL A 706 9.19 11.71 -1.16
N ALA A 707 9.79 12.84 -1.50
CA ALA A 707 11.19 12.91 -1.93
C ALA A 707 12.04 13.57 -0.86
N TYR A 708 13.26 13.12 -0.71
CA TYR A 708 14.30 13.76 0.09
C TYR A 708 14.96 14.84 -0.78
N ILE A 709 14.85 16.08 -0.37
CA ILE A 709 15.44 17.22 -1.08
C ILE A 709 16.37 18.01 -0.16
N GLY A 710 17.34 18.66 -0.74
CA GLY A 710 18.29 19.51 -0.01
C GLY A 710 19.28 20.20 -0.93
N ASN A 711 20.13 21.00 -0.30
CA ASN A 711 21.14 21.83 -0.99
C ASN A 711 22.52 21.77 -0.33
N ASP A 712 22.81 20.72 0.47
CA ASP A 712 24.17 20.52 0.98
C ASP A 712 25.17 20.58 -0.17
N PRO A 713 26.19 21.47 -0.12
CA PRO A 713 27.02 21.76 -1.29
C PRO A 713 27.84 20.56 -1.76
N ILE A 714 28.25 19.66 -0.87
CA ILE A 714 29.04 18.48 -1.24
C ILE A 714 28.14 17.45 -1.97
N ILE A 715 26.97 17.18 -1.41
CA ILE A 715 25.99 16.25 -2.03
C ILE A 715 25.46 16.83 -3.32
N LEU A 716 25.18 18.14 -3.37
CA LEU A 716 24.67 18.80 -4.57
C LEU A 716 25.67 18.71 -5.73
N GLU A 717 26.94 19.00 -5.46
CA GLU A 717 27.97 18.97 -6.50
C GLU A 717 28.21 17.54 -7.01
N ALA A 718 28.29 16.55 -6.12
CA ALA A 718 28.43 15.14 -6.50
C ALA A 718 27.19 14.65 -7.32
N THR A 719 26.00 15.14 -6.96
CA THR A 719 24.78 14.81 -7.71
C THR A 719 24.81 15.45 -9.11
N LYS A 720 25.23 16.73 -9.21
CA LYS A 720 25.38 17.42 -10.50
C LYS A 720 26.40 16.73 -11.40
N GLU A 721 27.54 16.34 -10.85
CA GLU A 721 28.59 15.63 -11.60
C GLU A 721 27.99 14.33 -12.18
N THR A 722 27.23 13.60 -11.41
CA THR A 722 26.56 12.37 -11.85
C THR A 722 25.52 12.62 -12.93
N VAL A 723 24.61 13.57 -12.72
CA VAL A 723 23.51 13.89 -13.65
C VAL A 723 24.04 14.49 -14.96
N ASN A 724 24.94 15.49 -14.88
CA ASN A 724 25.44 16.21 -16.03
C ASN A 724 26.44 15.42 -16.88
N SER A 725 26.96 14.30 -16.35
CA SER A 725 27.82 13.40 -17.14
C SER A 725 27.11 12.86 -18.39
N GLY A 726 25.77 12.80 -18.39
CA GLY A 726 24.96 12.18 -19.44
C GLY A 726 25.23 10.68 -19.63
N LYS A 727 26.05 10.10 -18.75
CA LYS A 727 26.53 8.73 -18.81
C LYS A 727 25.51 7.73 -18.28
N TYR A 728 24.71 8.17 -17.34
CA TYR A 728 23.75 7.32 -16.62
C TYR A 728 22.32 7.70 -17.02
N LEU A 729 21.70 6.84 -17.83
CA LEU A 729 20.31 7.02 -18.26
C LEU A 729 19.35 6.45 -17.23
N ILE A 730 18.13 6.97 -17.23
CA ILE A 730 17.04 6.52 -16.36
C ILE A 730 16.74 5.04 -16.61
N PRO A 731 16.72 4.18 -15.58
CA PRO A 731 16.37 2.79 -15.74
C PRO A 731 14.85 2.62 -15.79
N ILE A 732 14.36 2.04 -16.88
CA ILE A 732 12.94 1.72 -17.06
C ILE A 732 12.72 0.23 -16.92
N ASN A 733 11.79 -0.19 -16.10
CA ASN A 733 11.37 -1.57 -15.99
C ASN A 733 10.44 -1.95 -17.15
N GLY A 734 10.98 -2.58 -18.17
CA GLY A 734 10.23 -3.12 -19.31
C GLY A 734 9.74 -4.55 -19.12
N LEU A 735 9.84 -5.10 -17.90
CA LEU A 735 9.34 -6.43 -17.60
C LEU A 735 7.82 -6.35 -17.39
N SER A 736 7.06 -7.08 -18.21
CA SER A 736 5.66 -7.33 -17.91
C SER A 736 5.58 -8.23 -16.68
N PRO A 737 4.81 -7.88 -15.64
CA PRO A 737 4.52 -8.83 -14.59
C PRO A 737 3.84 -10.03 -15.25
N GLU A 738 4.45 -11.22 -15.17
CA GLU A 738 3.74 -12.46 -15.48
C GLU A 738 2.56 -12.50 -14.50
N ASN A 739 1.37 -12.25 -15.01
CA ASN A 739 0.15 -12.55 -14.31
C ASN A 739 0.08 -14.07 -14.18
N ASP A 740 0.71 -14.62 -13.13
CA ASP A 740 0.51 -16.01 -12.76
C ASP A 740 -0.87 -16.09 -12.09
N PRO A 741 -1.89 -16.59 -12.78
CA PRO A 741 -3.23 -16.75 -12.22
C PRO A 741 -3.28 -17.75 -11.05
N LYS A 742 -2.14 -18.37 -10.71
CA LYS A 742 -1.98 -19.34 -9.62
C LYS A 742 -1.42 -18.71 -8.33
N ASN A 743 -1.09 -17.43 -8.34
CA ASN A 743 -0.66 -16.69 -7.13
C ASN A 743 -1.81 -15.90 -6.51
#